data_dce3ce6d780e4ada03c89db74bce0fe5
#
_entry.id   dce3ce6d780e4ada03c89db74bce0fe5
#
_cell.length_a   1.000
_cell.length_b   1.000
_cell.length_c   1.000
_cell.angle_alpha   90.00
_cell.angle_beta   90.00
_cell.angle_gamma   90.00
#
_symmetry.space_group_name_H-M   'P 1'
#
loop_
_entity.id
_entity.type
_entity.pdbx_description
1 polymer ?
#
loop_
_entity_poly.entity_id
_entity_poly.type
_entity_poly.pdbx_seq_one_letter_code
_entity_poly.pdbx_strand_id
1 'polypeptide(L)'
;MKTKMVSCAALAAVLPLSPLAAQPASHQPTLVDPSATPGADDAAAPPTPGDAASAHPDNDQAIVVTGVKRSAGDVLGGVSVMDKELLQHEARPSIGETLASQPGVTASSFGPTASRPILRGLQGERVRILTDGIGTLDLSASDPDHQVTINPLTAERIEVLRGPSALLFGSSAIGGVVNVIDTRIPRSIPDSPVRVDALAAFGSAADERSGNLSIDVPLGAHFVAHADGAYSKYDDLRIGGFVLSKPLREQALASPDPDIRALASLKGALPNTQGRIADIAAGLAYVDGDTNIGFSVSHHAFKYGVPIRFSLDPEEEAERPVLDGRQTRGDVRANIPIGGFFKIFEFRGGISKYHHDELTPEGEVDSSFRTTGGELRADVVQNERGGWGGTSGVQFLNVKVHLSGDEKYLPDSENRQLGIFTLQSLVKGPVRFEGGLRIESTHLDADADPQIAANGGFIGTVPISANYTAISASLGANYEFATNWRAGLSISHSERAPAIDELFANGPHGGSETFEVGDPDLRKEAGNSIELSVHKTVGPLHVQGSLYYSRFSNFIYQAPTGEVRDGLPVFSYREGKADYYGFELQSDARFGKALGIDWGAELVTDAVRATVKGFGPAPLIPPLRVIGALTGSRGQFDGRIEVEHDFAHSRTAPIESDTPAFTLVNASLDYHPFAANPAVTLSLQANNLFDVDARRSTSILKDYAPLAGRDVRLSARVSF
;
A
#
# COMPACT_ATOMS: atom_id res chain seq x y z
N MET A 1 -0.22 -37.06 31.05
CA MET A 1 1.01 -37.17 31.89
C MET A 1 2.25 -37.26 31.00
N LYS A 2 3.23 -36.43 31.29
CA LYS A 2 4.54 -36.28 30.69
C LYS A 2 4.61 -35.32 29.48
N THR A 3 4.75 -34.08 29.84
CA THR A 3 5.30 -32.91 29.13
C THR A 3 6.70 -33.21 28.60
N LYS A 4 6.96 -32.95 27.32
CA LYS A 4 8.33 -32.77 26.80
C LYS A 4 8.46 -31.32 26.32
N MET A 5 9.15 -30.52 27.13
CA MET A 5 9.74 -29.24 26.71
C MET A 5 10.84 -29.51 25.71
N VAL A 6 10.78 -28.87 24.56
CA VAL A 6 11.90 -28.73 23.63
C VAL A 6 12.40 -27.30 23.76
N SER A 7 13.59 -27.16 24.39
CA SER A 7 14.30 -25.89 24.43
C SER A 7 14.94 -25.62 23.07
N CYS A 8 14.52 -24.54 22.42
CA CYS A 8 15.30 -23.92 21.34
C CYS A 8 16.34 -23.01 21.98
N ALA A 9 17.61 -23.43 21.94
CA ALA A 9 18.73 -22.60 22.32
C ALA A 9 19.05 -21.64 21.17
N ALA A 10 18.92 -20.34 21.42
CA ALA A 10 19.39 -19.29 20.53
C ALA A 10 20.95 -19.24 20.64
N LEU A 11 21.62 -19.48 19.53
CA LEU A 11 23.08 -19.34 19.41
C LEU A 11 23.38 -17.84 19.22
N ALA A 12 23.72 -17.14 20.30
CA ALA A 12 24.35 -15.82 20.25
C ALA A 12 25.87 -16.02 20.11
N ALA A 13 26.38 -15.77 18.91
CA ALA A 13 27.83 -15.72 18.69
C ALA A 13 28.36 -14.38 19.20
N VAL A 14 28.99 -14.39 20.35
CA VAL A 14 29.76 -13.26 20.89
C VAL A 14 31.16 -13.34 20.32
N LEU A 15 31.52 -12.39 19.46
CA LEU A 15 32.91 -12.19 19.03
C LEU A 15 33.62 -11.27 20.05
N PRO A 16 34.86 -11.59 20.51
CA PRO A 16 35.56 -10.74 21.44
C PRO A 16 36.15 -9.51 20.76
N LEU A 17 35.81 -8.32 21.27
CA LEU A 17 36.44 -7.06 20.92
C LEU A 17 37.80 -6.96 21.65
N SER A 18 38.90 -6.97 20.90
CA SER A 18 40.24 -6.61 21.42
C SER A 18 40.41 -5.08 21.32
N PRO A 19 40.94 -4.40 22.32
CA PRO A 19 41.14 -2.96 22.30
C PRO A 19 42.37 -2.59 21.45
N LEU A 20 42.15 -1.76 20.42
CA LEU A 20 43.25 -1.10 19.70
C LEU A 20 43.71 0.13 20.49
N ALA A 21 44.98 0.15 20.84
CA ALA A 21 45.64 1.24 21.52
C ALA A 21 45.75 2.47 20.59
N ALA A 22 45.33 3.64 21.07
CA ALA A 22 45.50 4.91 20.42
C ALA A 22 46.92 5.43 20.52
N GLN A 23 47.53 5.77 19.37
CA GLN A 23 48.75 6.60 19.35
C GLN A 23 48.35 8.06 19.03
N PRO A 24 48.93 9.07 19.65
CA PRO A 24 48.61 10.46 19.40
C PRO A 24 49.39 10.97 18.18
N ALA A 25 48.67 11.48 17.19
CA ALA A 25 49.26 12.23 16.09
C ALA A 25 49.39 13.73 16.44
N SER A 26 50.59 14.23 16.34
CA SER A 26 50.94 15.65 16.49
C SER A 26 50.46 16.47 15.29
N HIS A 27 49.61 17.46 15.51
CA HIS A 27 49.24 18.45 14.51
C HIS A 27 50.14 19.70 14.63
N GLN A 28 50.85 20.03 13.57
CA GLN A 28 51.38 21.37 13.34
C GLN A 28 50.36 22.12 12.43
N PRO A 29 50.07 23.40 12.71
CA PRO A 29 49.17 24.18 11.86
C PRO A 29 49.97 24.78 10.67
N THR A 30 49.54 24.47 9.47
CA THR A 30 49.92 25.17 8.26
C THR A 30 49.02 26.39 8.00
N LEU A 31 49.62 27.51 7.82
CA LEU A 31 49.00 28.81 7.45
C LEU A 31 48.37 28.70 6.04
N VAL A 32 47.11 29.10 5.90
CA VAL A 32 46.40 29.18 4.63
C VAL A 32 46.54 30.60 4.06
N ASP A 33 46.97 30.67 2.82
CA ASP A 33 47.06 31.88 2.00
C ASP A 33 45.67 32.27 1.46
N PRO A 34 45.16 33.49 1.62
CA PRO A 34 43.84 33.89 1.20
C PRO A 34 43.81 34.51 -0.19
N SER A 35 44.14 33.73 -1.23
CA SER A 35 43.96 34.17 -2.63
C SER A 35 43.73 33.00 -3.59
N ALA A 36 42.56 32.38 -3.51
CA ALA A 36 42.07 31.51 -4.58
C ALA A 36 40.56 31.75 -4.81
N THR A 37 40.27 32.29 -5.97
CA THR A 37 38.93 32.41 -6.55
C THR A 37 38.27 31.02 -6.70
N PRO A 38 36.98 30.85 -6.43
CA PRO A 38 36.31 29.57 -6.66
C PRO A 38 36.10 29.35 -8.15
N GLY A 39 36.74 28.29 -8.66
CA GLY A 39 36.45 27.75 -10.00
C GLY A 39 35.16 26.95 -9.94
N ALA A 40 34.25 27.25 -10.86
CA ALA A 40 33.14 26.39 -11.20
C ALA A 40 33.67 25.05 -11.70
N ASP A 41 33.22 23.95 -11.12
CA ASP A 41 33.08 22.60 -11.68
C ASP A 41 33.06 21.55 -10.55
N ASP A 42 31.91 21.44 -9.88
CA ASP A 42 31.50 20.21 -9.22
C ASP A 42 30.24 19.65 -9.92
N ALA A 43 30.46 19.24 -11.19
CA ALA A 43 29.55 18.29 -11.81
C ALA A 43 29.77 16.93 -11.12
N ALA A 44 28.79 16.47 -10.39
CA ALA A 44 28.79 15.12 -9.83
C ALA A 44 29.09 14.10 -10.93
N ALA A 45 30.11 13.27 -10.69
CA ALA A 45 30.48 12.20 -11.61
C ALA A 45 29.25 11.27 -11.77
N PRO A 46 28.99 10.75 -12.99
CA PRO A 46 27.92 9.79 -13.18
C PRO A 46 28.19 8.55 -12.33
N PRO A 47 27.13 7.91 -11.77
CA PRO A 47 27.29 6.72 -10.94
C PRO A 47 28.03 5.63 -11.73
N THR A 48 28.99 5.00 -11.09
CA THR A 48 29.74 3.88 -11.66
C THR A 48 28.81 2.70 -11.89
N PRO A 49 28.93 1.94 -13.00
CA PRO A 49 28.16 0.70 -13.21
C PRO A 49 28.57 -0.34 -12.17
N GLY A 50 27.80 -0.47 -11.13
CA GLY A 50 28.07 -1.34 -9.98
C GLY A 50 27.08 -1.13 -8.82
N ASP A 51 26.33 -0.02 -8.86
CA ASP A 51 25.40 0.36 -7.78
C ASP A 51 23.96 -0.17 -7.97
N ALA A 52 23.71 -0.92 -9.04
CA ALA A 52 22.35 -1.33 -9.46
C ALA A 52 21.84 -2.63 -8.83
N ALA A 53 22.41 -3.12 -7.75
CA ALA A 53 22.07 -4.47 -7.29
C ALA A 53 21.51 -4.60 -5.87
N SER A 54 20.93 -3.55 -5.31
CA SER A 54 20.08 -3.72 -4.12
C SER A 54 18.61 -3.60 -4.54
N ALA A 55 17.80 -4.59 -4.20
CA ALA A 55 16.34 -4.52 -4.37
C ALA A 55 15.71 -3.35 -3.57
N HIS A 56 16.51 -2.63 -2.82
CA HIS A 56 16.17 -1.41 -2.12
C HIS A 56 17.24 -0.36 -2.41
N PRO A 57 16.93 0.71 -3.19
CA PRO A 57 17.87 1.80 -3.44
C PRO A 57 18.34 2.44 -2.14
N ASP A 58 19.51 3.08 -2.16
CA ASP A 58 20.00 3.84 -1.01
C ASP A 58 18.90 4.77 -0.50
N ASN A 59 18.28 4.40 0.61
CA ASN A 59 17.10 5.09 1.17
C ASN A 59 17.37 6.59 1.47
N ASP A 60 18.63 7.00 1.50
CA ASP A 60 19.03 8.40 1.67
C ASP A 60 18.77 9.26 0.41
N GLN A 61 18.70 8.64 -0.77
CA GLN A 61 18.38 9.33 -2.02
C GLN A 61 16.87 9.29 -2.35
N ALA A 62 16.11 8.42 -1.69
CA ALA A 62 14.67 8.36 -1.87
C ALA A 62 14.01 9.63 -1.31
N ILE A 63 13.63 10.52 -2.20
CA ILE A 63 12.92 11.76 -1.83
C ILE A 63 11.44 11.43 -1.70
N VAL A 64 10.91 11.53 -0.49
CA VAL A 64 9.46 11.48 -0.25
C VAL A 64 8.86 12.80 -0.74
N VAL A 65 8.01 12.76 -1.76
CA VAL A 65 7.45 13.94 -2.42
C VAL A 65 6.13 14.41 -1.79
N THR A 66 5.59 13.63 -0.89
CA THR A 66 4.34 13.94 -0.21
C THR A 66 4.55 14.97 0.89
N GLY A 67 4.18 16.22 0.62
CA GLY A 67 4.37 17.35 1.54
C GLY A 67 5.73 18.04 1.32
N VAL A 68 6.56 18.15 2.36
CA VAL A 68 7.93 18.66 2.23
C VAL A 68 8.81 17.57 1.62
N LYS A 69 9.47 17.85 0.49
CA LYS A 69 10.47 16.94 -0.08
C LYS A 69 11.55 16.65 0.97
N ARG A 70 11.66 15.41 1.41
CA ARG A 70 12.61 14.96 2.44
C ARG A 70 13.23 13.64 2.02
N SER A 71 14.45 13.40 2.47
CA SER A 71 15.02 12.06 2.48
C SER A 71 14.14 11.13 3.33
N ALA A 72 13.96 9.88 2.92
CA ALA A 72 13.22 8.89 3.69
C ALA A 72 13.74 8.75 5.13
N GLY A 73 15.06 8.85 5.32
CA GLY A 73 15.69 8.83 6.66
C GLY A 73 15.41 10.06 7.54
N ASP A 74 14.86 11.14 6.99
CA ASP A 74 14.48 12.36 7.73
C ASP A 74 13.02 12.36 8.18
N VAL A 75 12.20 11.42 7.73
CA VAL A 75 10.79 11.32 8.08
C VAL A 75 10.66 10.65 9.45
N LEU A 76 9.81 11.21 10.33
CA LEU A 76 9.43 10.57 11.58
C LEU A 76 8.40 9.47 11.30
N GLY A 77 8.71 8.23 11.73
CA GLY A 77 7.88 7.06 11.49
C GLY A 77 8.40 6.19 10.33
N GLY A 78 7.73 5.06 10.11
CA GLY A 78 8.09 4.14 9.05
C GLY A 78 7.75 4.70 7.66
N VAL A 79 8.71 4.71 6.75
CA VAL A 79 8.52 5.04 5.34
C VAL A 79 9.07 3.91 4.48
N SER A 80 8.30 3.47 3.50
CA SER A 80 8.80 2.58 2.45
C SER A 80 8.62 3.25 1.10
N VAL A 81 9.61 3.15 0.24
CA VAL A 81 9.56 3.67 -1.13
C VAL A 81 9.89 2.54 -2.08
N MET A 82 8.97 2.25 -2.98
CA MET A 82 9.19 1.35 -4.11
C MET A 82 9.39 2.22 -5.35
N ASP A 83 10.59 2.23 -5.86
CA ASP A 83 10.92 2.91 -7.10
C ASP A 83 10.56 2.06 -8.32
N LYS A 84 10.85 2.60 -9.50
CA LYS A 84 10.53 1.98 -10.76
C LYS A 84 11.26 0.66 -11.02
N GLU A 85 12.46 0.49 -10.45
CA GLU A 85 13.25 -0.75 -10.57
C GLU A 85 12.63 -1.86 -9.73
N LEU A 86 12.31 -1.56 -8.48
CA LEU A 86 11.63 -2.51 -7.59
C LEU A 86 10.22 -2.85 -8.10
N LEU A 87 9.48 -1.87 -8.64
CA LEU A 87 8.18 -2.09 -9.26
C LEU A 87 8.24 -3.05 -10.47
N GLN A 88 9.34 -3.07 -11.21
CA GLN A 88 9.52 -4.01 -12.33
C GLN A 88 9.44 -5.48 -11.85
N HIS A 89 9.91 -5.75 -10.63
CA HIS A 89 9.90 -7.10 -10.04
C HIS A 89 8.61 -7.39 -9.26
N GLU A 90 8.13 -6.40 -8.53
CA GLU A 90 7.06 -6.57 -7.55
C GLU A 90 5.66 -6.26 -8.10
N ALA A 91 5.54 -5.58 -9.26
CA ALA A 91 4.24 -5.23 -9.80
C ALA A 91 3.36 -6.47 -10.04
N ARG A 92 2.18 -6.45 -9.45
CA ARG A 92 1.11 -7.44 -9.58
C ARG A 92 -0.15 -6.72 -10.05
N PRO A 93 -1.20 -7.44 -10.48
CA PRO A 93 -2.45 -6.80 -10.91
C PRO A 93 -3.08 -5.86 -9.86
N SER A 94 -2.82 -6.09 -8.57
CA SER A 94 -3.34 -5.26 -7.48
C SER A 94 -2.24 -4.54 -6.70
N ILE A 95 -2.56 -3.37 -6.16
CA ILE A 95 -1.65 -2.58 -5.33
C ILE A 95 -1.32 -3.28 -4.00
N GLY A 96 -2.26 -4.06 -3.44
CA GLY A 96 -2.04 -4.81 -2.21
C GLY A 96 -0.96 -5.86 -2.36
N GLU A 97 -1.05 -6.71 -3.37
CA GLU A 97 -0.03 -7.74 -3.64
C GLU A 97 1.32 -7.13 -4.05
N THR A 98 1.30 -6.01 -4.77
CA THR A 98 2.52 -5.27 -5.14
C THR A 98 3.30 -4.80 -3.91
N LEU A 99 2.62 -4.38 -2.86
CA LEU A 99 3.24 -3.84 -1.65
C LEU A 99 3.50 -4.89 -0.56
N ALA A 100 3.07 -6.14 -0.75
CA ALA A 100 3.04 -7.14 0.31
C ALA A 100 4.44 -7.52 0.85
N SER A 101 5.52 -7.31 0.09
CA SER A 101 6.91 -7.53 0.53
C SER A 101 7.45 -6.42 1.44
N GLN A 102 6.77 -5.27 1.55
CA GLN A 102 7.25 -4.13 2.33
C GLN A 102 7.07 -4.35 3.85
N PRO A 103 7.98 -3.80 4.71
CA PRO A 103 7.87 -3.95 6.17
C PRO A 103 6.56 -3.38 6.69
N GLY A 104 5.85 -4.15 7.53
CA GLY A 104 4.58 -3.76 8.15
C GLY A 104 3.42 -3.62 7.16
N VAL A 105 3.58 -4.10 5.92
CA VAL A 105 2.55 -4.13 4.90
C VAL A 105 2.21 -5.58 4.57
N THR A 106 0.93 -5.88 4.51
CA THR A 106 0.39 -7.14 3.96
C THR A 106 -0.77 -6.82 3.02
N ALA A 107 -1.33 -7.85 2.42
CA ALA A 107 -2.40 -7.72 1.44
C ALA A 107 -3.69 -8.37 1.94
N SER A 108 -4.86 -7.85 1.53
CA SER A 108 -6.15 -8.47 1.82
C SER A 108 -6.39 -9.76 1.02
N SER A 109 -5.66 -9.94 -0.08
CA SER A 109 -5.65 -11.14 -0.92
C SER A 109 -7.06 -11.68 -1.22
N PHE A 110 -7.94 -10.79 -1.68
CA PHE A 110 -9.28 -11.16 -2.15
C PHE A 110 -9.22 -11.55 -3.65
N GLY A 111 -8.38 -12.55 -3.96
CA GLY A 111 -8.02 -12.89 -5.32
C GLY A 111 -6.90 -12.00 -5.90
N PRO A 112 -6.47 -12.24 -7.14
CA PRO A 112 -5.31 -11.56 -7.73
C PRO A 112 -5.54 -10.07 -8.01
N THR A 113 -6.79 -9.65 -8.23
CA THR A 113 -7.14 -8.29 -8.69
C THR A 113 -7.65 -7.41 -7.55
N ALA A 114 -8.53 -7.93 -6.71
CA ALA A 114 -9.10 -7.22 -5.59
C ALA A 114 -8.27 -7.47 -4.32
N SER A 115 -7.08 -6.88 -4.25
CA SER A 115 -6.24 -6.96 -3.08
C SER A 115 -5.75 -5.58 -2.67
N ARG A 116 -5.98 -5.22 -1.41
CA ARG A 116 -5.69 -3.91 -0.83
C ARG A 116 -4.54 -4.01 0.16
N PRO A 117 -3.72 -2.97 0.29
CA PRO A 117 -2.68 -2.92 1.32
C PRO A 117 -3.30 -2.79 2.71
N ILE A 118 -2.77 -3.58 3.63
CA ILE A 118 -3.06 -3.55 5.06
C ILE A 118 -1.79 -3.06 5.76
N LEU A 119 -1.88 -1.96 6.50
CA LEU A 119 -0.75 -1.34 7.18
C LEU A 119 -0.84 -1.59 8.68
N ARG A 120 0.14 -2.32 9.26
CA ARG A 120 0.16 -2.63 10.71
C ARG A 120 -1.13 -3.29 11.21
N GLY A 121 -1.80 -4.10 10.35
CA GLY A 121 -3.09 -4.72 10.65
C GLY A 121 -4.29 -3.78 10.55
N LEU A 122 -4.12 -2.54 10.08
CA LEU A 122 -5.20 -1.60 9.80
C LEU A 122 -5.51 -1.57 8.31
N GLN A 123 -6.80 -1.60 7.93
CA GLN A 123 -7.28 -1.72 6.56
C GLN A 123 -8.54 -0.87 6.31
N GLY A 124 -9.06 -0.94 5.09
CA GLY A 124 -10.29 -0.26 4.68
C GLY A 124 -10.12 1.25 4.79
N GLU A 125 -11.10 1.88 5.36
CA GLU A 125 -11.18 3.34 5.57
C GLU A 125 -10.07 3.92 6.50
N ARG A 126 -9.18 3.07 7.05
CA ARG A 126 -8.04 3.51 7.87
C ARG A 126 -6.74 3.65 7.09
N VAL A 127 -6.71 3.17 5.86
CA VAL A 127 -5.56 3.28 4.95
C VAL A 127 -5.97 4.08 3.73
N ARG A 128 -5.39 5.27 3.59
CA ARG A 128 -5.70 6.14 2.48
C ARG A 128 -4.80 5.84 1.28
N ILE A 129 -5.42 5.53 0.12
CA ILE A 129 -4.71 5.27 -1.12
C ILE A 129 -4.87 6.48 -2.03
N LEU A 130 -3.74 6.98 -2.56
CA LEU A 130 -3.65 8.25 -3.27
C LEU A 130 -2.91 8.08 -4.60
N THR A 131 -3.24 8.92 -5.55
CA THR A 131 -2.43 9.21 -6.74
C THR A 131 -1.97 10.67 -6.67
N ASP A 132 -0.66 10.91 -6.64
CA ASP A 132 -0.06 12.26 -6.53
C ASP A 132 -0.65 13.09 -5.35
N GLY A 133 -1.02 12.42 -4.24
CA GLY A 133 -1.55 13.07 -3.05
C GLY A 133 -3.06 13.35 -3.06
N ILE A 134 -3.80 12.88 -4.06
CA ILE A 134 -5.26 12.97 -4.20
C ILE A 134 -5.84 11.55 -4.15
N GLY A 135 -6.94 11.34 -3.42
CA GLY A 135 -7.59 10.03 -3.25
C GLY A 135 -8.00 9.39 -4.57
N THR A 136 -8.13 8.06 -4.58
CA THR A 136 -8.55 7.29 -5.77
C THR A 136 -9.98 7.61 -6.20
N LEU A 137 -10.84 8.06 -5.28
CA LEU A 137 -12.24 8.43 -5.53
C LEU A 137 -13.06 7.27 -6.13
N ASP A 138 -12.75 6.05 -5.73
CA ASP A 138 -13.46 4.81 -6.02
C ASP A 138 -14.20 4.29 -4.77
N LEU A 139 -14.72 3.06 -4.81
CA LEU A 139 -15.38 2.37 -3.69
C LEU A 139 -14.55 1.23 -3.12
N SER A 140 -13.27 1.14 -3.45
CA SER A 140 -12.43 0.05 -2.99
C SER A 140 -12.22 0.02 -1.47
N ALA A 141 -12.52 1.10 -0.74
CA ALA A 141 -12.38 1.15 0.71
C ALA A 141 -13.55 0.47 1.44
N SER A 142 -14.73 0.49 0.87
CA SER A 142 -15.96 -0.02 1.48
C SER A 142 -16.12 -1.53 1.32
N ASP A 143 -15.52 -2.12 0.27
CA ASP A 143 -15.76 -3.49 -0.11
C ASP A 143 -14.45 -4.26 -0.39
N PRO A 144 -14.28 -5.48 0.14
CA PRO A 144 -13.04 -6.23 0.00
C PRO A 144 -12.79 -6.79 -1.41
N ASP A 145 -13.83 -7.03 -2.21
CA ASP A 145 -13.75 -7.54 -3.58
C ASP A 145 -13.59 -6.43 -4.64
N HIS A 146 -13.75 -5.17 -4.25
CA HIS A 146 -13.57 -4.04 -5.14
C HIS A 146 -12.09 -3.70 -5.35
N GLN A 147 -11.67 -3.69 -6.62
CA GLN A 147 -10.32 -3.27 -7.02
C GLN A 147 -10.07 -1.80 -6.71
N VAL A 148 -8.88 -1.48 -6.20
CA VAL A 148 -8.36 -0.10 -6.22
C VAL A 148 -8.07 0.31 -7.66
N THR A 149 -8.57 1.46 -8.10
CA THR A 149 -8.43 1.94 -9.49
C THR A 149 -7.03 2.51 -9.79
N ILE A 150 -6.01 1.75 -9.42
CA ILE A 150 -4.59 2.03 -9.67
C ILE A 150 -3.97 0.82 -10.34
N ASN A 151 -3.31 1.03 -11.48
CA ASN A 151 -2.48 0.02 -12.10
C ASN A 151 -1.01 0.25 -11.71
N PRO A 152 -0.37 -0.64 -10.94
CA PRO A 152 1.02 -0.49 -10.53
C PRO A 152 2.01 -0.37 -11.68
N LEU A 153 1.69 -0.88 -12.87
CA LEU A 153 2.54 -0.78 -14.08
C LEU A 153 2.69 0.67 -14.58
N THR A 154 1.79 1.59 -14.22
CA THR A 154 1.87 3.01 -14.62
C THR A 154 2.56 3.88 -13.56
N ALA A 155 2.92 3.30 -12.43
CA ALA A 155 3.58 4.03 -11.35
C ALA A 155 5.05 4.33 -11.66
N GLU A 156 5.49 5.55 -11.35
CA GLU A 156 6.91 5.92 -11.29
C GLU A 156 7.53 5.41 -9.98
N ARG A 157 6.79 5.54 -8.88
CA ARG A 157 7.12 5.01 -7.57
C ARG A 157 5.89 4.95 -6.67
N ILE A 158 5.99 4.17 -5.60
CA ILE A 158 4.95 4.09 -4.57
C ILE A 158 5.59 4.40 -3.23
N GLU A 159 4.97 5.32 -2.49
CA GLU A 159 5.39 5.74 -1.15
C GLU A 159 4.38 5.21 -0.13
N VAL A 160 4.85 4.50 0.90
CA VAL A 160 4.03 4.07 2.03
C VAL A 160 4.45 4.84 3.28
N LEU A 161 3.57 5.70 3.77
CA LEU A 161 3.81 6.59 4.89
C LEU A 161 3.04 6.12 6.12
N ARG A 162 3.72 6.02 7.25
CA ARG A 162 3.16 5.66 8.55
C ARG A 162 3.53 6.71 9.60
N GLY A 163 2.76 6.77 10.68
CA GLY A 163 3.04 7.71 11.76
C GLY A 163 2.70 9.18 11.45
N PRO A 164 3.41 10.16 12.05
CA PRO A 164 3.03 11.58 12.04
C PRO A 164 2.78 12.21 10.68
N SER A 165 3.53 11.82 9.66
CA SER A 165 3.43 12.39 8.31
C SER A 165 2.13 12.02 7.59
N ALA A 166 1.47 10.92 7.97
CA ALA A 166 0.20 10.50 7.41
C ALA A 166 -0.94 11.49 7.71
N LEU A 167 -0.84 12.25 8.82
CA LEU A 167 -1.80 13.27 9.22
C LEU A 167 -2.07 14.34 8.15
N LEU A 168 -1.08 14.62 7.29
CA LEU A 168 -1.24 15.57 6.19
C LEU A 168 -2.31 15.16 5.16
N PHE A 169 -2.65 13.87 5.07
CA PHE A 169 -3.44 13.32 3.96
C PHE A 169 -4.90 13.01 4.31
N GLY A 170 -5.38 13.39 5.45
CA GLY A 170 -6.76 13.20 5.87
C GLY A 170 -6.89 12.50 7.22
N SER A 171 -8.03 12.66 7.85
CA SER A 171 -8.34 12.00 9.12
C SER A 171 -8.43 10.47 8.94
N SER A 172 -8.84 9.98 7.78
CA SER A 172 -8.90 8.56 7.43
C SER A 172 -7.52 7.89 7.31
N ALA A 173 -6.41 8.67 7.26
CA ALA A 173 -5.05 8.12 7.23
C ALA A 173 -4.53 7.65 8.61
N ILE A 174 -5.41 7.23 9.51
CA ILE A 174 -5.05 6.81 10.89
C ILE A 174 -4.13 5.57 10.90
N GLY A 175 -4.25 4.69 9.91
CA GLY A 175 -3.37 3.53 9.69
C GLY A 175 -2.15 3.84 8.84
N GLY A 176 -2.23 4.87 8.00
CA GLY A 176 -1.19 5.28 7.09
C GLY A 176 -1.70 5.66 5.69
N VAL A 177 -0.76 5.92 4.81
CA VAL A 177 -1.00 6.37 3.43
C VAL A 177 -0.19 5.53 2.47
N VAL A 178 -0.80 5.13 1.36
CA VAL A 178 -0.14 4.61 0.16
C VAL A 178 -0.30 5.66 -0.92
N ASN A 179 0.78 6.28 -1.37
CA ASN A 179 0.74 7.32 -2.38
C ASN A 179 1.48 6.87 -3.64
N VAL A 180 0.75 6.70 -4.72
CA VAL A 180 1.29 6.34 -6.02
C VAL A 180 1.63 7.62 -6.77
N ILE A 181 2.88 7.73 -7.18
CA ILE A 181 3.39 8.83 -7.99
C ILE A 181 3.45 8.34 -9.44
N ASP A 182 2.78 9.04 -10.33
CA ASP A 182 2.81 8.77 -11.77
C ASP A 182 3.52 9.86 -12.57
N THR A 183 3.68 9.64 -13.88
CA THR A 183 4.31 10.58 -14.82
C THR A 183 3.31 11.33 -15.68
N ARG A 184 2.01 11.15 -15.49
CA ARG A 184 0.93 11.68 -16.35
C ARG A 184 0.93 13.20 -16.48
N ILE A 185 1.36 13.88 -15.43
CA ILE A 185 1.68 15.33 -15.49
C ILE A 185 3.21 15.45 -15.38
N PRO A 186 3.94 15.69 -16.49
CA PRO A 186 5.40 15.77 -16.50
C PRO A 186 5.96 16.79 -15.50
N ARG A 187 7.06 16.43 -14.83
CA ARG A 187 7.74 17.29 -13.82
C ARG A 187 8.99 17.94 -14.33
N SER A 188 9.54 17.46 -15.44
CA SER A 188 10.77 17.96 -16.06
C SER A 188 10.66 17.88 -17.58
N ILE A 189 11.42 18.72 -18.26
CA ILE A 189 11.58 18.63 -19.72
C ILE A 189 12.59 17.50 -19.98
N PRO A 190 12.27 16.52 -20.85
CA PRO A 190 13.24 15.50 -21.25
C PRO A 190 14.48 16.14 -21.92
N ASP A 191 15.68 15.61 -21.64
CA ASP A 191 16.93 16.02 -22.29
C ASP A 191 17.01 15.50 -23.73
N SER A 192 16.23 14.49 -24.07
CA SER A 192 16.10 13.91 -25.41
C SER A 192 14.85 14.42 -26.13
N PRO A 193 14.79 14.35 -27.48
CA PRO A 193 13.58 14.71 -28.24
C PRO A 193 12.34 13.92 -27.86
N VAL A 194 12.50 12.77 -27.27
CA VAL A 194 11.44 11.90 -26.72
C VAL A 194 12.02 11.08 -25.58
N ARG A 195 11.27 10.96 -24.49
CA ARG A 195 11.54 9.98 -23.43
C ARG A 195 10.52 8.86 -23.54
N VAL A 196 11.00 7.63 -23.57
CA VAL A 196 10.16 6.45 -23.68
C VAL A 196 10.47 5.50 -22.53
N ASP A 197 9.44 4.95 -21.93
CA ASP A 197 9.55 3.84 -20.97
C ASP A 197 8.53 2.79 -21.34
N ALA A 198 8.98 1.55 -21.54
CA ALA A 198 8.13 0.43 -21.91
C ALA A 198 8.51 -0.81 -21.12
N LEU A 199 7.51 -1.56 -20.71
CA LEU A 199 7.63 -2.88 -20.07
C LEU A 199 6.71 -3.86 -20.78
N ALA A 200 7.20 -5.08 -21.01
CA ALA A 200 6.38 -6.23 -21.38
C ALA A 200 6.71 -7.40 -20.44
N ALA A 201 5.69 -8.09 -19.95
CA ALA A 201 5.86 -9.20 -19.03
C ALA A 201 4.91 -10.36 -19.37
N PHE A 202 5.37 -11.57 -19.04
CA PHE A 202 4.63 -12.82 -19.09
C PHE A 202 4.78 -13.54 -17.75
N GLY A 203 3.68 -14.07 -17.20
CA GLY A 203 3.68 -14.86 -15.95
C GLY A 203 2.96 -16.18 -16.16
N SER A 204 3.57 -17.29 -15.71
CA SER A 204 3.05 -18.64 -15.95
C SER A 204 1.91 -19.05 -15.04
N ALA A 205 1.79 -18.45 -13.84
CA ALA A 205 0.76 -18.85 -12.87
C ALA A 205 -0.67 -18.56 -13.33
N ALA A 206 -0.85 -17.52 -14.15
CA ALA A 206 -2.16 -17.15 -14.69
C ALA A 206 -2.14 -16.93 -16.21
N ASP A 207 -1.15 -17.46 -16.92
CA ASP A 207 -0.88 -17.13 -18.33
C ASP A 207 -0.94 -15.59 -18.57
N GLU A 208 -0.45 -14.85 -17.57
CA GLU A 208 -0.49 -13.38 -17.56
C GLU A 208 0.32 -12.81 -18.72
N ARG A 209 -0.28 -11.86 -19.40
CA ARG A 209 0.36 -11.03 -20.44
C ARG A 209 0.09 -9.59 -20.10
N SER A 210 1.14 -8.87 -19.74
CA SER A 210 1.03 -7.48 -19.28
C SER A 210 2.10 -6.62 -19.92
N GLY A 211 1.82 -5.33 -19.99
CA GLY A 211 2.79 -4.34 -20.43
C GLY A 211 2.27 -2.93 -20.32
N ASN A 212 3.21 -2.00 -20.36
CA ASN A 212 2.93 -0.58 -20.42
C ASN A 212 3.88 0.13 -21.39
N LEU A 213 3.43 1.28 -21.87
CA LEU A 213 4.21 2.23 -22.67
C LEU A 213 3.90 3.63 -22.18
N SER A 214 4.94 4.41 -21.91
CA SER A 214 4.86 5.81 -21.52
C SER A 214 5.79 6.64 -22.40
N ILE A 215 5.32 7.77 -22.89
CA ILE A 215 6.04 8.65 -23.81
C ILE A 215 5.88 10.10 -23.36
N ASP A 216 7.01 10.80 -23.21
CA ASP A 216 7.06 12.25 -23.01
C ASP A 216 7.73 12.92 -24.21
N VAL A 217 7.10 13.99 -24.71
CA VAL A 217 7.59 14.76 -25.86
C VAL A 217 7.68 16.23 -25.48
N PRO A 218 8.87 16.85 -25.50
CA PRO A 218 9.01 18.30 -25.31
C PRO A 218 8.40 19.05 -26.49
N LEU A 219 7.52 20.02 -26.20
CA LEU A 219 6.87 20.88 -27.16
C LEU A 219 7.44 22.30 -27.02
N GLY A 220 8.62 22.53 -27.59
CA GLY A 220 9.37 23.79 -27.44
C GLY A 220 10.12 23.86 -26.10
N ALA A 221 10.32 25.07 -25.57
CA ALA A 221 11.23 25.31 -24.44
C ALA A 221 10.58 25.00 -23.05
N HIS A 222 9.26 24.95 -22.95
CA HIS A 222 8.59 24.94 -21.65
C HIS A 222 7.43 23.94 -21.55
N PHE A 223 6.97 23.36 -22.64
CA PHE A 223 5.85 22.43 -22.59
C PHE A 223 6.31 21.00 -22.81
N VAL A 224 5.67 20.07 -22.10
CA VAL A 224 5.88 18.63 -22.29
C VAL A 224 4.52 17.96 -22.40
N ALA A 225 4.32 17.22 -23.49
CA ALA A 225 3.15 16.35 -23.65
C ALA A 225 3.51 14.95 -23.18
N HIS A 226 2.56 14.32 -22.51
CA HIS A 226 2.64 12.94 -22.01
C HIS A 226 1.55 12.09 -22.62
N ALA A 227 1.83 10.82 -22.88
CA ALA A 227 0.86 9.79 -23.16
C ALA A 227 1.33 8.46 -22.59
N ASP A 228 0.43 7.73 -21.92
CA ASP A 228 0.70 6.39 -21.44
C ASP A 228 -0.47 5.44 -21.72
N GLY A 229 -0.15 4.14 -21.74
CA GLY A 229 -1.12 3.07 -21.78
C GLY A 229 -0.56 1.81 -21.15
N ALA A 230 -1.41 1.07 -20.46
CA ALA A 230 -1.07 -0.22 -19.89
C ALA A 230 -2.19 -1.23 -20.16
N TYR A 231 -1.82 -2.49 -20.31
CA TYR A 231 -2.75 -3.58 -20.49
C TYR A 231 -2.25 -4.83 -19.78
N SER A 232 -3.15 -5.50 -19.08
CA SER A 232 -2.92 -6.79 -18.45
C SER A 232 -4.10 -7.71 -18.72
N LYS A 233 -3.80 -8.95 -19.08
CA LYS A 233 -4.79 -10.04 -19.20
C LYS A 233 -4.21 -11.27 -18.52
N TYR A 234 -5.04 -11.96 -17.76
CA TYR A 234 -4.67 -13.21 -17.06
C TYR A 234 -5.87 -14.15 -17.02
N ASP A 235 -5.57 -15.44 -17.03
CA ASP A 235 -6.53 -16.52 -16.88
C ASP A 235 -6.65 -16.93 -15.39
N ASP A 236 -7.39 -17.98 -15.08
CA ASP A 236 -7.53 -18.48 -13.71
C ASP A 236 -6.17 -18.80 -13.06
N LEU A 237 -6.02 -18.37 -11.81
CA LEU A 237 -4.78 -18.48 -11.06
C LEU A 237 -4.41 -19.93 -10.76
N ARG A 238 -3.25 -20.40 -11.17
CA ARG A 238 -2.69 -21.69 -10.75
C ARG A 238 -2.21 -21.61 -9.32
N ILE A 239 -2.58 -22.60 -8.51
CA ILE A 239 -2.31 -22.69 -7.08
C ILE A 239 -1.50 -23.94 -6.76
N GLY A 240 -0.69 -23.89 -5.69
CA GLY A 240 0.19 -24.98 -5.28
C GLY A 240 -0.49 -26.15 -4.55
N GLY A 241 -1.79 -26.10 -4.37
CA GLY A 241 -2.50 -27.11 -3.58
C GLY A 241 -3.96 -27.24 -3.95
N PHE A 242 -4.80 -27.32 -2.95
CA PHE A 242 -6.25 -27.43 -3.09
C PHE A 242 -6.92 -26.06 -2.91
N VAL A 243 -8.05 -25.87 -3.58
CA VAL A 243 -8.87 -24.66 -3.44
C VAL A 243 -9.35 -24.52 -2.00
N LEU A 244 -10.03 -25.52 -1.47
CA LEU A 244 -10.50 -25.52 -0.09
C LEU A 244 -9.35 -25.77 0.91
N SER A 245 -9.37 -25.08 2.03
CA SER A 245 -8.50 -25.35 3.18
C SER A 245 -8.70 -26.78 3.71
N LYS A 246 -7.71 -27.29 4.44
CA LYS A 246 -7.80 -28.65 5.01
C LYS A 246 -9.05 -28.85 5.84
N PRO A 247 -9.46 -27.94 6.76
CA PRO A 247 -10.71 -28.10 7.53
C PRO A 247 -11.96 -28.20 6.65
N LEU A 248 -12.09 -27.32 5.63
CA LEU A 248 -13.25 -27.35 4.72
C LEU A 248 -13.27 -28.61 3.86
N ARG A 249 -12.09 -29.09 3.42
CA ARG A 249 -12.00 -30.36 2.71
C ARG A 249 -12.45 -31.55 3.55
N GLU A 250 -12.07 -31.60 4.81
CA GLU A 250 -12.51 -32.66 5.74
C GLU A 250 -14.02 -32.61 5.93
N GLN A 251 -14.63 -31.42 6.03
CA GLN A 251 -16.08 -31.25 6.07
C GLN A 251 -16.75 -31.67 4.77
N ALA A 252 -16.23 -31.24 3.61
CA ALA A 252 -16.76 -31.62 2.31
C ALA A 252 -16.74 -33.15 2.10
N LEU A 253 -15.64 -33.83 2.48
CA LEU A 253 -15.53 -35.30 2.38
C LEU A 253 -16.52 -36.03 3.29
N ALA A 254 -16.96 -35.44 4.38
CA ALA A 254 -17.94 -36.00 5.30
C ALA A 254 -19.39 -35.80 4.83
N SER A 255 -19.62 -34.97 3.82
CA SER A 255 -20.97 -34.69 3.29
C SER A 255 -21.58 -35.97 2.66
N PRO A 256 -22.90 -36.23 2.86
CA PRO A 256 -23.62 -37.28 2.12
C PRO A 256 -23.76 -36.94 0.62
N ASP A 257 -23.66 -35.66 0.24
CA ASP A 257 -23.82 -35.18 -1.12
C ASP A 257 -22.56 -35.45 -1.96
N PRO A 258 -22.66 -36.08 -3.15
CA PRO A 258 -21.51 -36.38 -4.00
C PRO A 258 -20.86 -35.13 -4.62
N ASP A 259 -21.63 -34.06 -4.90
CA ASP A 259 -21.12 -32.85 -5.52
C ASP A 259 -20.31 -32.02 -4.50
N ILE A 260 -20.79 -31.96 -3.26
CA ILE A 260 -20.02 -31.36 -2.15
C ILE A 260 -18.72 -32.14 -1.89
N ARG A 261 -18.77 -33.50 -1.89
CA ARG A 261 -17.54 -34.30 -1.76
C ARG A 261 -16.54 -34.03 -2.88
N ALA A 262 -17.02 -33.74 -4.10
CA ALA A 262 -16.17 -33.44 -5.24
C ALA A 262 -15.38 -32.13 -5.04
N LEU A 263 -15.91 -31.12 -4.33
CA LEU A 263 -15.23 -29.88 -4.00
C LEU A 263 -13.90 -30.13 -3.27
N ALA A 264 -13.83 -31.16 -2.43
CA ALA A 264 -12.61 -31.53 -1.71
C ALA A 264 -11.43 -31.91 -2.63
N SER A 265 -11.68 -32.22 -3.88
CA SER A 265 -10.68 -32.61 -4.88
C SER A 265 -10.24 -31.45 -5.80
N LEU A 266 -10.90 -30.29 -5.71
CA LEU A 266 -10.54 -29.12 -6.52
C LEU A 266 -9.12 -28.66 -6.22
N LYS A 267 -8.26 -28.63 -7.22
CA LYS A 267 -6.84 -28.28 -7.09
C LYS A 267 -6.24 -27.77 -8.41
N GLY A 268 -5.09 -27.12 -8.29
CA GLY A 268 -4.26 -26.71 -9.41
C GLY A 268 -4.66 -25.40 -10.08
N ALA A 269 -5.94 -25.02 -10.05
CA ALA A 269 -6.42 -23.71 -10.49
C ALA A 269 -7.50 -23.19 -9.53
N LEU A 270 -7.50 -21.90 -9.30
CA LEU A 270 -8.51 -21.20 -8.53
C LEU A 270 -9.57 -20.66 -9.49
N PRO A 271 -10.77 -21.24 -9.52
CA PRO A 271 -11.79 -20.86 -10.49
C PRO A 271 -12.26 -19.42 -10.29
N ASN A 272 -12.72 -18.81 -11.38
CA ASN A 272 -13.28 -17.46 -11.41
C ASN A 272 -12.28 -16.36 -10.96
N THR A 273 -11.01 -16.51 -11.35
CA THR A 273 -9.98 -15.50 -11.04
C THR A 273 -9.35 -14.87 -12.29
N GLN A 274 -9.88 -15.19 -13.47
CA GLN A 274 -9.45 -14.58 -14.72
C GLN A 274 -9.79 -13.08 -14.75
N GLY A 275 -9.02 -12.30 -15.51
CA GLY A 275 -9.32 -10.89 -15.64
C GLY A 275 -8.52 -10.14 -16.69
N ARG A 276 -8.88 -8.88 -16.87
CA ARG A 276 -8.19 -7.92 -17.71
C ARG A 276 -8.28 -6.51 -17.14
N ILE A 277 -7.21 -5.76 -17.30
CA ILE A 277 -7.11 -4.34 -16.90
C ILE A 277 -6.54 -3.56 -18.08
N ALA A 278 -7.09 -2.39 -18.36
CA ALA A 278 -6.62 -1.49 -19.40
C ALA A 278 -6.59 -0.05 -18.91
N ASP A 279 -5.49 0.63 -19.15
CA ASP A 279 -5.30 2.04 -18.84
C ASP A 279 -4.88 2.80 -20.08
N ILE A 280 -5.36 4.04 -20.18
CA ILE A 280 -4.87 5.04 -21.13
C ILE A 280 -4.91 6.41 -20.48
N ALA A 281 -3.87 7.21 -20.70
CA ALA A 281 -3.85 8.58 -20.22
C ALA A 281 -3.11 9.50 -21.17
N ALA A 282 -3.44 10.80 -21.07
CA ALA A 282 -2.72 11.88 -21.72
C ALA A 282 -2.59 13.06 -20.77
N GLY A 283 -1.48 13.78 -20.86
CA GLY A 283 -1.19 14.94 -20.03
C GLY A 283 -0.41 16.02 -20.76
N LEU A 284 -0.44 17.22 -20.19
CA LEU A 284 0.34 18.36 -20.65
C LEU A 284 0.82 19.15 -19.46
N ALA A 285 2.09 19.53 -19.46
CA ALA A 285 2.66 20.38 -18.42
C ALA A 285 3.47 21.54 -19.02
N TYR A 286 3.38 22.69 -18.35
CA TYR A 286 4.31 23.79 -18.45
C TYR A 286 5.39 23.64 -17.39
N VAL A 287 6.66 23.70 -17.77
CA VAL A 287 7.81 23.52 -16.88
C VAL A 287 8.80 24.66 -17.14
N ASP A 288 9.14 25.42 -16.10
CA ASP A 288 10.14 26.49 -16.14
C ASP A 288 10.82 26.63 -14.78
N GLY A 289 12.03 26.10 -14.67
CA GLY A 289 12.73 25.99 -13.39
C GLY A 289 11.89 25.20 -12.36
N ASP A 290 11.63 25.81 -11.21
CA ASP A 290 10.79 25.23 -10.15
C ASP A 290 9.27 25.39 -10.40
N THR A 291 8.87 26.13 -11.45
CA THR A 291 7.46 26.26 -11.85
C THR A 291 7.04 25.05 -12.66
N ASN A 292 6.00 24.36 -12.20
CA ASN A 292 5.40 23.25 -12.91
C ASN A 292 3.87 23.35 -12.80
N ILE A 293 3.17 23.45 -13.92
CA ILE A 293 1.72 23.52 -13.99
C ILE A 293 1.24 22.58 -15.07
N GLY A 294 0.35 21.67 -14.75
CA GLY A 294 -0.14 20.73 -15.75
C GLY A 294 -1.45 20.08 -15.37
N PHE A 295 -1.97 19.34 -16.34
CA PHE A 295 -3.18 18.54 -16.18
C PHE A 295 -3.04 17.22 -16.92
N SER A 296 -3.83 16.24 -16.50
CA SER A 296 -3.97 14.96 -17.20
C SER A 296 -5.42 14.48 -17.20
N VAL A 297 -5.71 13.59 -18.14
CA VAL A 297 -6.96 12.82 -18.19
C VAL A 297 -6.57 11.36 -18.34
N SER A 298 -7.18 10.50 -17.55
CA SER A 298 -6.96 9.05 -17.59
C SER A 298 -8.27 8.29 -17.63
N HIS A 299 -8.22 7.10 -18.24
CA HIS A 299 -9.30 6.15 -18.25
C HIS A 299 -8.76 4.78 -17.87
N HIS A 300 -9.33 4.20 -16.82
CA HIS A 300 -9.05 2.88 -16.30
C HIS A 300 -10.27 1.99 -16.52
N ALA A 301 -10.10 0.80 -17.07
CA ALA A 301 -11.16 -0.17 -17.29
C ALA A 301 -10.70 -1.55 -16.84
N PHE A 302 -11.59 -2.31 -16.23
CA PHE A 302 -11.30 -3.65 -15.73
C PHE A 302 -12.50 -4.57 -15.90
N LYS A 303 -12.20 -5.86 -16.01
CA LYS A 303 -13.17 -6.95 -15.85
C LYS A 303 -12.47 -8.14 -15.23
N TYR A 304 -12.96 -8.63 -14.10
CA TYR A 304 -12.37 -9.77 -13.39
C TYR A 304 -13.41 -10.56 -12.62
N GLY A 305 -13.12 -11.84 -12.42
CA GLY A 305 -13.89 -12.69 -11.52
C GLY A 305 -13.33 -12.67 -10.09
N VAL A 306 -14.18 -12.94 -9.14
CA VAL A 306 -13.84 -13.09 -7.72
C VAL A 306 -13.76 -14.57 -7.37
N PRO A 307 -12.78 -15.01 -6.56
CA PRO A 307 -12.69 -16.41 -6.14
C PRO A 307 -13.99 -16.91 -5.50
N ILE A 308 -14.42 -18.09 -5.89
CA ILE A 308 -15.68 -18.67 -5.43
C ILE A 308 -15.58 -19.10 -3.97
N ARG A 309 -16.51 -18.65 -3.16
CA ARG A 309 -16.73 -19.12 -1.80
C ARG A 309 -17.73 -20.28 -1.83
N PHE A 310 -17.20 -21.49 -2.02
CA PHE A 310 -18.02 -22.70 -2.18
C PHE A 310 -18.87 -22.99 -0.94
N SER A 311 -20.19 -23.08 -1.10
CA SER A 311 -21.06 -23.58 -0.03
C SER A 311 -20.87 -25.09 0.17
N LEU A 312 -20.96 -25.53 1.42
CA LEU A 312 -21.01 -26.95 1.79
C LEU A 312 -22.46 -27.40 2.12
N ASP A 313 -23.44 -26.53 1.90
CA ASP A 313 -24.87 -26.83 1.96
C ASP A 313 -25.36 -27.20 0.55
N PRO A 314 -25.94 -28.40 0.32
CA PRO A 314 -26.41 -28.80 -1.00
C PRO A 314 -27.63 -28.01 -1.50
N GLU A 315 -28.30 -27.25 -0.65
CA GLU A 315 -29.44 -26.41 -1.02
C GLU A 315 -29.00 -24.97 -1.42
N GLU A 316 -27.73 -24.63 -1.25
CA GLU A 316 -27.16 -23.32 -1.52
C GLU A 316 -26.16 -23.36 -2.67
N GLU A 317 -26.41 -22.61 -3.73
CA GLU A 317 -25.49 -22.45 -4.86
C GLU A 317 -24.47 -21.36 -4.59
N ALA A 318 -23.17 -21.66 -4.77
CA ALA A 318 -22.11 -20.70 -4.58
C ALA A 318 -22.10 -19.64 -5.70
N GLU A 319 -22.03 -18.40 -5.32
CA GLU A 319 -21.95 -17.28 -6.24
C GLU A 319 -20.63 -17.26 -7.04
N ARG A 320 -20.68 -16.69 -8.25
CA ARG A 320 -19.55 -16.54 -9.16
C ARG A 320 -19.52 -15.14 -9.74
N PRO A 321 -19.34 -14.12 -8.89
CA PRO A 321 -19.46 -12.74 -9.32
C PRO A 321 -18.33 -12.38 -10.28
N VAL A 322 -18.68 -11.54 -11.26
CA VAL A 322 -17.72 -10.93 -12.20
C VAL A 322 -17.94 -9.43 -12.14
N LEU A 323 -16.90 -8.68 -11.80
CA LEU A 323 -16.93 -7.23 -11.76
C LEU A 323 -16.46 -6.68 -13.11
N ASP A 324 -17.26 -5.76 -13.70
CA ASP A 324 -16.95 -5.07 -14.96
C ASP A 324 -17.05 -3.55 -14.71
N GLY A 325 -15.92 -2.86 -14.70
CA GLY A 325 -15.91 -1.48 -14.26
C GLY A 325 -14.96 -0.57 -15.01
N ARG A 326 -15.13 0.73 -14.74
CA ARG A 326 -14.34 1.79 -15.35
C ARG A 326 -14.31 3.04 -14.48
N GLN A 327 -13.20 3.76 -14.59
CA GLN A 327 -13.05 5.10 -14.02
C GLN A 327 -12.51 6.05 -15.09
N THR A 328 -13.09 7.25 -15.18
CA THR A 328 -12.51 8.37 -15.92
C THR A 328 -12.15 9.46 -14.92
N ARG A 329 -10.88 9.88 -14.96
CA ARG A 329 -10.32 10.81 -13.98
C ARG A 329 -9.62 11.97 -14.69
N GLY A 330 -9.78 13.18 -14.16
CA GLY A 330 -9.01 14.36 -14.55
C GLY A 330 -8.25 14.89 -13.36
N ASP A 331 -6.95 15.15 -13.53
CA ASP A 331 -6.07 15.68 -12.49
C ASP A 331 -5.41 16.97 -12.93
N VAL A 332 -5.14 17.85 -11.95
CA VAL A 332 -4.38 19.08 -12.12
C VAL A 332 -3.32 19.18 -11.04
N ARG A 333 -2.16 19.72 -11.41
CA ARG A 333 -1.08 20.03 -10.47
C ARG A 333 -0.44 21.37 -10.82
N ALA A 334 -0.15 22.18 -9.80
CA ALA A 334 0.64 23.38 -9.93
C ALA A 334 1.63 23.50 -8.77
N ASN A 335 2.90 23.71 -9.10
CA ASN A 335 3.95 24.08 -8.18
C ASN A 335 4.48 25.44 -8.61
N ILE A 336 4.31 26.46 -7.78
CA ILE A 336 4.62 27.84 -8.13
C ILE A 336 5.53 28.45 -7.05
N PRO A 337 6.80 28.80 -7.37
CA PRO A 337 7.65 29.53 -6.45
C PRO A 337 7.04 30.87 -6.09
N ILE A 338 6.94 31.19 -4.79
CA ILE A 338 6.34 32.46 -4.30
C ILE A 338 7.43 33.43 -3.84
N GLY A 339 8.45 32.90 -3.16
CA GLY A 339 9.51 33.71 -2.53
C GLY A 339 9.11 34.29 -1.16
N GLY A 340 10.06 34.96 -0.51
CA GLY A 340 9.84 35.58 0.81
C GLY A 340 9.83 34.55 1.96
N PHE A 341 8.78 34.54 2.77
CA PHE A 341 8.61 33.56 3.86
C PHE A 341 8.26 32.17 3.32
N PHE A 342 7.44 32.12 2.30
CA PHE A 342 7.07 30.87 1.62
C PHE A 342 7.98 30.60 0.43
N LYS A 343 8.38 29.33 0.26
CA LYS A 343 9.21 28.87 -0.85
C LYS A 343 8.35 28.61 -2.09
N ILE A 344 7.27 27.85 -1.92
CA ILE A 344 6.46 27.36 -3.02
C ILE A 344 4.99 27.23 -2.59
N PHE A 345 4.10 27.51 -3.52
CA PHE A 345 2.68 27.15 -3.46
C PHE A 345 2.46 25.89 -4.28
N GLU A 346 1.84 24.88 -3.70
CA GLU A 346 1.47 23.65 -4.36
C GLU A 346 -0.05 23.52 -4.40
N PHE A 347 -0.58 23.21 -5.56
CA PHE A 347 -1.99 22.91 -5.76
C PHE A 347 -2.14 21.57 -6.45
N ARG A 348 -3.05 20.75 -5.97
CA ARG A 348 -3.43 19.47 -6.56
C ARG A 348 -4.95 19.36 -6.55
N GLY A 349 -5.51 18.81 -7.61
CA GLY A 349 -6.94 18.55 -7.71
C GLY A 349 -7.22 17.36 -8.59
N GLY A 350 -8.24 16.60 -8.23
CA GLY A 350 -8.73 15.47 -9.00
C GLY A 350 -10.24 15.44 -9.03
N ILE A 351 -10.80 15.07 -10.16
CA ILE A 351 -12.22 14.75 -10.33
C ILE A 351 -12.36 13.37 -10.95
N SER A 352 -13.34 12.60 -10.52
CA SER A 352 -13.53 11.23 -10.98
C SER A 352 -15.00 10.88 -11.19
N LYS A 353 -15.23 10.04 -12.20
CA LYS A 353 -16.46 9.26 -12.38
C LYS A 353 -16.08 7.80 -12.42
N TYR A 354 -16.51 7.06 -11.42
CA TYR A 354 -16.32 5.63 -11.29
C TYR A 354 -17.65 4.91 -11.45
N HIS A 355 -17.62 3.74 -12.05
CA HIS A 355 -18.76 2.86 -12.22
C HIS A 355 -18.27 1.43 -12.36
N HIS A 356 -18.93 0.49 -11.67
CA HIS A 356 -18.83 -0.93 -11.98
C HIS A 356 -20.19 -1.60 -11.82
N ASP A 357 -20.33 -2.71 -12.53
CA ASP A 357 -21.43 -3.64 -12.43
C ASP A 357 -20.89 -4.98 -11.91
N GLU A 358 -21.63 -5.58 -11.01
CA GLU A 358 -21.51 -6.97 -10.62
C GLU A 358 -22.43 -7.78 -11.48
N LEU A 359 -21.87 -8.83 -12.10
CA LEU A 359 -22.56 -9.62 -13.09
C LEU A 359 -22.81 -11.03 -12.56
N THR A 360 -24.00 -11.54 -12.81
CA THR A 360 -24.33 -12.96 -12.63
C THR A 360 -23.50 -13.85 -13.57
N PRO A 361 -23.45 -15.17 -13.37
CA PRO A 361 -22.79 -16.09 -14.29
C PRO A 361 -23.30 -16.02 -15.73
N GLU A 362 -24.56 -15.64 -15.93
CA GLU A 362 -25.19 -15.46 -17.23
C GLU A 362 -24.77 -14.14 -17.91
N GLY A 363 -24.14 -13.23 -17.15
CA GLY A 363 -23.67 -11.91 -17.59
C GLY A 363 -24.73 -10.82 -17.51
N GLU A 364 -25.80 -11.04 -16.77
CA GLU A 364 -26.79 -10.02 -16.44
C GLU A 364 -26.25 -9.15 -15.28
N VAL A 365 -26.68 -7.89 -15.20
CA VAL A 365 -26.29 -6.99 -14.11
C VAL A 365 -27.14 -7.31 -12.89
N ASP A 366 -26.47 -7.75 -11.83
CA ASP A 366 -27.07 -7.95 -10.52
C ASP A 366 -27.10 -6.67 -9.72
N SER A 367 -25.94 -6.05 -9.54
CA SER A 367 -25.78 -4.80 -8.79
C SER A 367 -24.90 -3.81 -9.53
N SER A 368 -25.13 -2.51 -9.32
CA SER A 368 -24.43 -1.43 -10.00
C SER A 368 -24.00 -0.36 -9.01
N PHE A 369 -22.71 -0.02 -9.04
CA PHE A 369 -22.05 0.91 -8.12
C PHE A 369 -21.52 2.12 -8.89
N ARG A 370 -21.85 3.32 -8.45
CA ARG A 370 -21.42 4.56 -9.09
C ARG A 370 -20.90 5.55 -8.06
N THR A 371 -19.75 6.12 -8.36
CA THR A 371 -19.16 7.19 -7.56
C THR A 371 -18.84 8.38 -8.45
N THR A 372 -19.19 9.56 -8.00
CA THR A 372 -18.77 10.81 -8.61
C THR A 372 -18.18 11.69 -7.52
N GLY A 373 -16.94 12.10 -7.69
CA GLY A 373 -16.26 12.86 -6.64
C GLY A 373 -15.18 13.79 -7.15
N GLY A 374 -14.74 14.63 -6.25
CA GLY A 374 -13.60 15.52 -6.47
C GLY A 374 -12.88 15.85 -5.18
N GLU A 375 -11.59 16.03 -5.29
CA GLU A 375 -10.73 16.44 -4.18
C GLU A 375 -9.80 17.55 -4.65
N LEU A 376 -9.64 18.56 -3.78
CA LEU A 376 -8.75 19.69 -3.98
C LEU A 376 -7.84 19.84 -2.77
N ARG A 377 -6.57 20.14 -3.02
CA ARG A 377 -5.57 20.38 -1.98
C ARG A 377 -4.70 21.57 -2.38
N ALA A 378 -4.47 22.48 -1.43
CA ALA A 378 -3.58 23.62 -1.61
C ALA A 378 -2.64 23.75 -0.41
N ASP A 379 -1.33 23.76 -0.67
CA ASP A 379 -0.27 23.78 0.32
C ASP A 379 0.65 24.98 0.10
N VAL A 380 1.16 25.54 1.19
CA VAL A 380 2.27 26.49 1.18
C VAL A 380 3.45 25.87 1.94
N VAL A 381 4.58 25.76 1.27
CA VAL A 381 5.84 25.26 1.85
C VAL A 381 6.67 26.47 2.28
N GLN A 382 7.20 26.44 3.49
CA GLN A 382 8.02 27.51 4.05
C GLN A 382 9.47 27.40 3.60
N ASN A 383 10.13 28.55 3.43
CA ASN A 383 11.59 28.62 3.35
C ASN A 383 12.18 28.26 4.71
N GLU A 384 13.17 27.38 4.74
CA GLU A 384 13.89 27.08 5.96
C GLU A 384 14.64 28.30 6.49
N ARG A 385 14.41 28.65 7.76
CA ARG A 385 15.04 29.79 8.43
C ARG A 385 15.49 29.41 9.84
N GLY A 386 16.80 29.42 10.06
CA GLY A 386 17.36 29.04 11.37
C GLY A 386 17.03 27.60 11.78
N GLY A 387 16.92 26.70 10.81
CA GLY A 387 16.51 25.31 10.98
C GLY A 387 15.00 25.08 11.10
N TRP A 388 14.17 26.15 11.04
CA TRP A 388 12.72 26.04 11.06
C TRP A 388 12.14 26.07 9.65
N GLY A 389 11.33 25.08 9.32
CA GLY A 389 10.60 24.94 8.06
C GLY A 389 9.33 24.11 8.25
N GLY A 390 8.47 24.08 7.25
CA GLY A 390 7.25 23.31 7.33
C GLY A 390 6.34 23.52 6.13
N THR A 391 5.17 22.88 6.20
CA THR A 391 4.08 23.05 5.24
C THR A 391 2.76 23.26 5.99
N SER A 392 1.88 24.06 5.39
CA SER A 392 0.51 24.24 5.87
C SER A 392 -0.43 24.25 4.67
N GLY A 393 -1.64 23.74 4.85
CA GLY A 393 -2.54 23.64 3.71
C GLY A 393 -3.99 23.43 4.10
N VAL A 394 -4.82 23.40 3.06
CA VAL A 394 -6.25 23.10 3.12
C VAL A 394 -6.57 21.98 2.12
N GLN A 395 -7.57 21.16 2.44
CA GLN A 395 -8.03 20.05 1.63
C GLN A 395 -9.55 20.02 1.66
N PHE A 396 -10.16 19.83 0.51
CA PHE A 396 -11.60 19.67 0.34
C PHE A 396 -11.90 18.41 -0.45
N LEU A 397 -12.82 17.60 0.02
CA LEU A 397 -13.32 16.38 -0.63
C LEU A 397 -14.84 16.45 -0.71
N ASN A 398 -15.40 16.04 -1.87
CA ASN A 398 -16.82 15.75 -2.03
C ASN A 398 -16.97 14.48 -2.88
N VAL A 399 -17.67 13.48 -2.34
CA VAL A 399 -17.93 12.19 -3.01
C VAL A 399 -19.40 11.84 -2.83
N LYS A 400 -20.03 11.46 -3.94
CA LYS A 400 -21.40 10.92 -3.99
C LYS A 400 -21.35 9.47 -4.40
N VAL A 401 -22.09 8.65 -3.68
CA VAL A 401 -22.21 7.21 -3.88
C VAL A 401 -23.66 6.87 -4.21
N HIS A 402 -23.85 6.07 -5.25
CA HIS A 402 -25.14 5.58 -5.68
C HIS A 402 -25.06 4.09 -5.99
N LEU A 403 -25.88 3.28 -5.33
CA LEU A 403 -26.02 1.85 -5.53
C LEU A 403 -27.40 1.51 -6.07
N SER A 404 -27.47 0.50 -6.92
CA SER A 404 -28.75 -0.03 -7.43
C SER A 404 -28.59 -1.51 -7.77
N GLY A 405 -29.68 -2.28 -7.71
CA GLY A 405 -29.67 -3.74 -7.95
C GLY A 405 -30.16 -4.49 -6.73
N ASP A 406 -30.05 -5.82 -6.79
CA ASP A 406 -30.62 -6.70 -5.77
C ASP A 406 -29.78 -6.70 -4.48
N GLU A 407 -28.47 -6.53 -4.59
CA GLU A 407 -27.55 -6.44 -3.45
C GLU A 407 -27.29 -5.01 -2.97
N LYS A 408 -28.28 -4.13 -3.14
CA LYS A 408 -28.18 -2.77 -2.62
C LYS A 408 -28.20 -2.76 -1.10
N TYR A 409 -27.04 -2.50 -0.48
CA TYR A 409 -26.89 -2.42 0.98
C TYR A 409 -26.72 -1.00 1.52
N LEU A 410 -26.52 0.00 0.63
CA LEU A 410 -26.34 1.40 1.01
C LEU A 410 -27.38 2.28 0.31
N PRO A 411 -28.01 3.26 1.00
CA PRO A 411 -28.77 4.32 0.37
C PRO A 411 -27.85 5.27 -0.40
N ASP A 412 -28.42 6.07 -1.30
CA ASP A 412 -27.69 7.15 -1.96
C ASP A 412 -27.11 8.08 -0.92
N SER A 413 -25.80 8.32 -0.99
CA SER A 413 -25.05 8.96 0.09
C SER A 413 -24.05 9.99 -0.45
N GLU A 414 -23.76 11.02 0.37
CA GLU A 414 -22.75 12.05 0.08
C GLU A 414 -21.83 12.25 1.26
N ASN A 415 -20.51 12.33 0.98
CA ASN A 415 -19.46 12.63 1.96
C ASN A 415 -18.74 13.92 1.56
N ARG A 416 -18.80 14.93 2.42
CA ARG A 416 -18.11 16.21 2.26
C ARG A 416 -17.12 16.43 3.40
N GLN A 417 -15.87 16.74 3.06
CA GLN A 417 -14.83 16.98 4.06
C GLN A 417 -14.09 18.28 3.78
N LEU A 418 -13.77 19.02 4.82
CA LEU A 418 -12.91 20.20 4.77
C LEU A 418 -11.86 20.09 5.88
N GLY A 419 -10.60 19.97 5.49
CA GLY A 419 -9.46 19.85 6.41
C GLY A 419 -8.49 21.03 6.31
N ILE A 420 -8.00 21.51 7.44
CA ILE A 420 -6.89 22.46 7.55
C ILE A 420 -5.78 21.78 8.33
N PHE A 421 -4.55 21.88 7.86
CA PHE A 421 -3.43 21.19 8.49
C PHE A 421 -2.13 21.98 8.43
N THR A 422 -1.21 21.62 9.31
CA THR A 422 0.18 22.09 9.30
C THR A 422 1.11 21.01 9.82
N LEU A 423 2.31 20.93 9.24
CA LEU A 423 3.43 20.13 9.74
C LEU A 423 4.65 21.03 9.80
N GLN A 424 5.22 21.19 10.98
CA GLN A 424 6.34 22.09 11.25
C GLN A 424 7.53 21.28 11.74
N SER A 425 8.74 21.64 11.31
CA SER A 425 9.98 21.03 11.77
C SER A 425 11.00 22.06 12.18
N LEU A 426 11.78 21.75 13.22
CA LEU A 426 12.87 22.57 13.73
C LEU A 426 14.12 21.71 13.90
N VAL A 427 15.18 22.04 13.18
CA VAL A 427 16.50 21.38 13.29
C VAL A 427 17.40 22.22 14.21
N LYS A 428 17.92 21.60 15.28
CA LYS A 428 18.90 22.19 16.18
C LYS A 428 20.04 21.21 16.46
N GLY A 429 21.18 21.45 15.84
CA GLY A 429 22.31 20.53 15.95
C GLY A 429 21.92 19.11 15.50
N PRO A 430 22.17 18.08 16.31
CA PRO A 430 21.84 16.70 15.94
C PRO A 430 20.37 16.33 16.16
N VAL A 431 19.52 17.27 16.58
CA VAL A 431 18.11 17.01 16.88
C VAL A 431 17.20 17.69 15.86
N ARG A 432 16.26 16.93 15.31
CA ARG A 432 15.12 17.45 14.54
C ARG A 432 13.85 17.22 15.35
N PHE A 433 13.14 18.28 15.64
CA PHE A 433 11.77 18.24 16.20
C PHE A 433 10.76 18.37 15.07
N GLU A 434 9.62 17.69 15.20
CA GLU A 434 8.51 17.80 14.27
C GLU A 434 7.19 17.83 15.02
N GLY A 435 6.27 18.70 14.59
CA GLY A 435 4.92 18.80 15.15
C GLY A 435 3.90 18.99 14.06
N GLY A 436 2.82 18.22 14.11
CA GLY A 436 1.71 18.26 13.17
C GLY A 436 0.38 18.56 13.86
N LEU A 437 -0.52 19.24 13.15
CA LEU A 437 -1.90 19.48 13.56
C LEU A 437 -2.80 19.44 12.32
N ARG A 438 -3.95 18.76 12.45
CA ARG A 438 -5.04 18.77 11.48
C ARG A 438 -6.38 18.92 12.19
N ILE A 439 -7.24 19.75 11.63
CA ILE A 439 -8.65 19.87 12.01
C ILE A 439 -9.46 19.60 10.74
N GLU A 440 -10.40 18.67 10.81
CA GLU A 440 -11.23 18.28 9.68
C GLU A 440 -12.70 18.23 10.09
N SER A 441 -13.54 18.88 9.29
CA SER A 441 -15.00 18.80 9.39
C SER A 441 -15.49 17.83 8.32
N THR A 442 -16.28 16.83 8.72
CA THR A 442 -16.90 15.84 7.85
C THR A 442 -18.40 15.92 7.99
N HIS A 443 -19.10 16.02 6.87
CA HIS A 443 -20.54 15.97 6.76
C HIS A 443 -20.94 14.80 5.87
N LEU A 444 -21.80 13.93 6.38
CA LEU A 444 -22.26 12.71 5.74
C LEU A 444 -23.78 12.76 5.65
N ASP A 445 -24.32 12.57 4.47
CA ASP A 445 -25.76 12.51 4.19
C ASP A 445 -26.10 11.15 3.56
N ALA A 446 -27.26 10.61 3.91
CA ALA A 446 -27.88 9.47 3.27
C ALA A 446 -29.34 9.78 3.01
N ASP A 447 -29.82 9.49 1.80
CA ASP A 447 -31.20 9.71 1.41
C ASP A 447 -32.14 8.64 2.00
N ALA A 448 -33.43 8.93 2.08
CA ALA A 448 -34.42 7.89 2.31
C ALA A 448 -34.49 6.95 1.11
N ASP A 449 -34.52 5.65 1.37
CA ASP A 449 -34.50 4.61 0.33
C ASP A 449 -35.49 3.49 0.67
N PRO A 450 -36.56 3.30 -0.14
CA PRO A 450 -37.55 2.29 0.15
C PRO A 450 -37.05 0.85 0.11
N GLN A 451 -36.03 0.52 -0.70
CA GLN A 451 -35.42 -0.81 -0.79
C GLN A 451 -34.64 -1.10 0.49
N ILE A 452 -33.80 -0.17 0.92
CA ILE A 452 -33.07 -0.27 2.18
C ILE A 452 -34.00 -0.31 3.38
N ALA A 453 -35.07 0.49 3.37
CA ALA A 453 -36.10 0.47 4.43
C ALA A 453 -36.85 -0.85 4.51
N ALA A 454 -37.04 -1.56 3.40
CA ALA A 454 -37.70 -2.87 3.36
C ALA A 454 -36.91 -3.95 4.11
N ASN A 455 -35.59 -3.79 4.25
CA ASN A 455 -34.72 -4.67 5.03
C ASN A 455 -34.95 -4.54 6.56
N GLY A 456 -35.83 -3.62 6.96
CA GLY A 456 -36.17 -3.37 8.37
C GLY A 456 -35.20 -2.42 9.07
N GLY A 457 -35.54 -2.04 10.30
CA GLY A 457 -34.74 -1.07 11.07
C GLY A 457 -35.07 0.38 10.71
N PHE A 458 -34.17 1.31 11.05
CA PHE A 458 -34.35 2.75 10.88
C PHE A 458 -33.73 3.29 9.59
N ILE A 459 -32.59 2.70 9.15
CA ILE A 459 -31.83 3.14 7.98
C ILE A 459 -32.71 2.98 6.72
N GLY A 460 -32.69 3.99 5.86
CA GLY A 460 -33.51 4.06 4.64
C GLY A 460 -34.93 4.62 4.84
N THR A 461 -35.46 4.62 6.06
CA THR A 461 -36.85 5.09 6.31
C THR A 461 -37.00 6.61 6.20
N VAL A 462 -35.95 7.35 6.56
CA VAL A 462 -35.87 8.82 6.51
C VAL A 462 -34.45 9.22 6.09
N PRO A 463 -34.24 10.44 5.56
CA PRO A 463 -32.89 10.96 5.35
C PRO A 463 -32.15 11.06 6.69
N ILE A 464 -30.85 10.70 6.66
CA ILE A 464 -29.96 10.75 7.83
C ILE A 464 -28.81 11.68 7.50
N SER A 465 -28.44 12.57 8.44
CA SER A 465 -27.26 13.44 8.33
C SER A 465 -26.40 13.31 9.57
N ALA A 466 -25.10 13.16 9.40
CA ALA A 466 -24.12 13.09 10.46
C ALA A 466 -23.01 14.12 10.28
N ASN A 467 -22.57 14.74 11.39
CA ASN A 467 -21.54 15.77 11.38
C ASN A 467 -20.45 15.41 12.39
N TYR A 468 -19.19 15.47 11.95
CA TYR A 468 -18.04 15.18 12.79
C TYR A 468 -16.99 16.28 12.65
N THR A 469 -16.30 16.58 13.75
CA THR A 469 -15.08 17.37 13.72
C THR A 469 -13.95 16.51 14.30
N ALA A 470 -13.01 16.12 13.46
CA ALA A 470 -11.83 15.35 13.83
C ALA A 470 -10.65 16.30 14.10
N ILE A 471 -9.93 16.07 15.19
CA ILE A 471 -8.71 16.81 15.54
C ILE A 471 -7.60 15.78 15.67
N SER A 472 -6.55 15.92 14.86
CA SER A 472 -5.39 15.05 14.91
C SER A 472 -4.13 15.87 15.13
N ALA A 473 -3.26 15.41 16.02
CA ALA A 473 -2.02 16.08 16.37
C ALA A 473 -0.88 15.10 16.55
N SER A 474 0.33 15.52 16.24
CA SER A 474 1.54 14.73 16.43
C SER A 474 2.69 15.58 16.92
N LEU A 475 3.59 14.96 17.69
CA LEU A 475 4.85 15.55 18.12
C LEU A 475 5.92 14.45 18.11
N GLY A 476 7.12 14.79 17.64
CA GLY A 476 8.23 13.86 17.70
C GLY A 476 9.59 14.54 17.57
N ALA A 477 10.62 13.74 17.80
CA ALA A 477 12.00 14.15 17.66
C ALA A 477 12.85 13.01 17.11
N ASN A 478 13.75 13.35 16.19
CA ASN A 478 14.85 12.50 15.73
C ASN A 478 16.17 13.03 16.29
N TYR A 479 16.97 12.14 16.85
CA TYR A 479 18.30 12.46 17.39
C TYR A 479 19.37 11.65 16.67
N GLU A 480 20.31 12.33 16.01
CA GLU A 480 21.50 11.69 15.44
C GLU A 480 22.53 11.45 16.57
N PHE A 481 22.52 10.24 17.13
CA PHE A 481 23.34 9.87 18.26
C PHE A 481 24.74 9.37 17.85
N ALA A 482 24.93 9.00 16.58
CA ALA A 482 26.21 8.66 15.97
C ALA A 482 26.12 8.98 14.47
N THR A 483 27.25 9.05 13.79
CA THR A 483 27.30 9.35 12.34
C THR A 483 26.40 8.40 11.56
N ASN A 484 25.41 8.97 10.88
CA ASN A 484 24.39 8.25 10.10
C ASN A 484 23.45 7.34 10.91
N TRP A 485 23.47 7.38 12.24
CA TRP A 485 22.52 6.70 13.11
C TRP A 485 21.58 7.67 13.77
N ARG A 486 20.28 7.50 13.55
CA ARG A 486 19.23 8.31 14.15
C ARG A 486 18.27 7.46 14.96
N ALA A 487 17.89 7.96 16.12
CA ALA A 487 16.81 7.41 16.93
C ALA A 487 15.66 8.40 16.98
N GLY A 488 14.45 7.94 16.74
CA GLY A 488 13.23 8.72 16.71
C GLY A 488 12.27 8.32 17.83
N LEU A 489 11.57 9.31 18.38
CA LEU A 489 10.41 9.11 19.25
C LEU A 489 9.29 9.98 18.73
N SER A 490 8.11 9.41 18.52
CA SER A 490 6.90 10.17 18.20
C SER A 490 5.72 9.76 19.07
N ILE A 491 4.84 10.71 19.32
CA ILE A 491 3.52 10.52 19.90
C ILE A 491 2.49 11.16 18.97
N SER A 492 1.33 10.54 18.83
CA SER A 492 0.25 11.09 18.02
C SER A 492 -1.11 10.79 18.63
N HIS A 493 -2.01 11.71 18.38
CA HIS A 493 -3.45 11.57 18.55
C HIS A 493 -4.10 11.72 17.19
N SER A 494 -4.89 10.74 16.77
CA SER A 494 -5.57 10.76 15.48
C SER A 494 -7.04 10.46 15.68
N GLU A 495 -7.91 11.23 15.01
CA GLU A 495 -9.35 11.02 15.01
C GLU A 495 -9.85 10.84 13.57
N ARG A 496 -10.86 10.00 13.39
CA ARG A 496 -11.52 9.71 12.11
C ARG A 496 -13.05 9.75 12.28
N ALA A 497 -13.76 10.40 11.35
CA ALA A 497 -15.20 10.22 11.23
C ALA A 497 -15.50 8.77 10.81
N PRO A 498 -16.65 8.18 11.20
CA PRO A 498 -17.14 6.94 10.60
C PRO A 498 -17.31 7.08 9.08
N ALA A 499 -17.24 5.97 8.36
CA ALA A 499 -17.47 5.90 6.93
C ALA A 499 -18.97 5.76 6.61
N ILE A 500 -19.33 5.89 5.32
CA ILE A 500 -20.71 5.80 4.86
C ILE A 500 -21.32 4.43 5.19
N ASP A 501 -20.60 3.35 4.91
CA ASP A 501 -20.99 1.97 5.19
C ASP A 501 -21.12 1.70 6.70
N GLU A 502 -20.18 2.20 7.49
CA GLU A 502 -20.22 2.07 8.96
C GLU A 502 -21.48 2.70 9.56
N LEU A 503 -22.00 3.78 8.96
CA LEU A 503 -23.19 4.48 9.45
C LEU A 503 -24.49 4.00 8.80
N PHE A 504 -24.49 3.71 7.51
CA PHE A 504 -25.71 3.65 6.71
C PHE A 504 -25.96 2.32 6.01
N ALA A 505 -25.09 1.32 6.16
CA ALA A 505 -25.34 -0.01 5.61
C ALA A 505 -26.61 -0.63 6.22
N ASN A 506 -27.46 -1.26 5.40
CA ASN A 506 -28.58 -2.08 5.83
C ASN A 506 -29.06 -2.97 4.69
N GLY A 507 -28.35 -4.04 4.40
CA GLY A 507 -28.72 -4.94 3.31
C GLY A 507 -27.73 -6.08 3.08
N PRO A 508 -28.06 -6.94 2.12
CA PRO A 508 -27.15 -8.00 1.68
C PRO A 508 -25.94 -7.40 0.96
N HIS A 509 -24.78 -8.02 1.14
CA HIS A 509 -23.51 -7.61 0.59
C HIS A 509 -22.80 -8.85 0.04
N GLY A 510 -22.84 -9.04 -1.30
CA GLY A 510 -22.36 -10.24 -1.98
C GLY A 510 -20.86 -10.47 -1.80
N GLY A 511 -20.04 -9.43 -1.96
CA GLY A 511 -18.60 -9.56 -1.82
C GLY A 511 -18.13 -10.14 -0.49
N SER A 512 -18.83 -9.84 0.62
CA SER A 512 -18.56 -10.38 1.95
C SER A 512 -19.43 -11.61 2.30
N GLU A 513 -20.47 -11.90 1.51
CA GLU A 513 -21.55 -12.85 1.82
C GLU A 513 -22.12 -12.64 3.24
N THR A 514 -22.43 -11.41 3.56
CA THR A 514 -22.99 -11.01 4.86
C THR A 514 -24.16 -10.04 4.66
N PHE A 515 -25.06 -10.01 5.62
CA PHE A 515 -26.03 -8.94 5.74
C PHE A 515 -25.44 -7.87 6.68
N GLU A 516 -25.15 -6.69 6.16
CA GLU A 516 -24.49 -5.62 6.89
C GLU A 516 -25.48 -4.63 7.50
N VAL A 517 -25.23 -4.24 8.74
CA VAL A 517 -26.05 -3.24 9.46
C VAL A 517 -25.15 -2.18 10.08
N GLY A 518 -25.27 -0.97 9.56
CA GLY A 518 -24.61 0.23 10.06
C GLY A 518 -25.22 0.73 11.38
N ASP A 519 -24.53 1.66 12.02
CA ASP A 519 -25.02 2.33 13.22
C ASP A 519 -24.87 3.86 13.07
N PRO A 520 -25.96 4.60 12.82
CA PRO A 520 -25.93 6.05 12.67
C PRO A 520 -25.48 6.84 13.92
N ASP A 521 -25.44 6.18 15.09
CA ASP A 521 -25.04 6.77 16.36
C ASP A 521 -23.54 6.58 16.67
N LEU A 522 -22.75 5.98 15.75
CA LEU A 522 -21.31 5.80 15.93
C LEU A 522 -20.62 7.13 16.17
N ARG A 523 -19.70 7.12 17.10
CA ARG A 523 -18.81 8.25 17.39
C ARG A 523 -17.57 8.16 16.52
N LYS A 524 -16.87 9.30 16.37
CA LYS A 524 -15.57 9.32 15.71
C LYS A 524 -14.58 8.36 16.39
N GLU A 525 -13.84 7.62 15.58
CA GLU A 525 -12.75 6.79 16.05
C GLU A 525 -11.59 7.68 16.52
N ALA A 526 -10.99 7.36 17.66
CA ALA A 526 -9.87 8.12 18.21
C ALA A 526 -8.77 7.18 18.70
N GLY A 527 -7.55 7.39 18.21
CA GLY A 527 -6.35 6.60 18.52
C GLY A 527 -5.24 7.47 19.10
N ASN A 528 -4.53 6.94 20.11
CA ASN A 528 -3.30 7.53 20.64
C ASN A 528 -2.16 6.54 20.40
N SER A 529 -1.07 7.02 19.80
CA SER A 529 0.06 6.16 19.41
C SER A 529 1.38 6.72 19.97
N ILE A 530 2.28 5.80 20.28
CA ILE A 530 3.69 6.07 20.56
C ILE A 530 4.54 5.16 19.69
N GLU A 531 5.58 5.72 19.08
CA GLU A 531 6.49 4.99 18.21
C GLU A 531 7.94 5.35 18.53
N LEU A 532 8.78 4.33 18.63
CA LEU A 532 10.24 4.42 18.69
C LEU A 532 10.79 3.94 17.35
N SER A 533 11.70 4.68 16.75
CA SER A 533 12.33 4.29 15.49
C SER A 533 13.86 4.39 15.56
N VAL A 534 14.52 3.60 14.74
CA VAL A 534 15.95 3.69 14.49
C VAL A 534 16.21 3.63 13.00
N HIS A 535 17.10 4.50 12.52
CA HIS A 535 17.48 4.57 11.11
C HIS A 535 19.00 4.66 10.97
N LYS A 536 19.52 3.91 9.99
CA LYS A 536 20.87 4.05 9.45
C LYS A 536 20.77 3.92 7.93
N THR A 537 21.05 4.99 7.21
CA THR A 537 20.74 5.10 5.77
C THR A 537 22.00 5.18 4.91
N VAL A 538 23.18 5.36 5.48
CA VAL A 538 24.44 5.54 4.74
C VAL A 538 25.45 4.45 5.12
N GLY A 539 26.19 3.97 4.11
CA GLY A 539 27.27 2.98 4.25
C GLY A 539 26.85 1.58 3.84
N PRO A 540 27.67 0.55 4.14
CA PRO A 540 27.41 -0.81 3.69
C PRO A 540 26.30 -1.53 4.44
N LEU A 541 25.78 -0.95 5.49
CA LEU A 541 24.67 -1.46 6.28
C LEU A 541 23.60 -0.39 6.40
N HIS A 542 22.39 -0.67 5.90
CA HIS A 542 21.19 0.12 6.11
C HIS A 542 20.29 -0.59 7.10
N VAL A 543 19.69 0.16 8.00
CA VAL A 543 18.75 -0.37 9.00
C VAL A 543 17.62 0.63 9.19
N GLN A 544 16.41 0.14 9.10
CA GLN A 544 15.21 0.86 9.50
C GLN A 544 14.39 -0.04 10.40
N GLY A 545 14.11 0.41 11.62
CA GLY A 545 13.30 -0.35 12.57
C GLY A 545 12.35 0.53 13.34
N SER A 546 11.20 0.00 13.71
CA SER A 546 10.25 0.67 14.58
C SER A 546 9.58 -0.29 15.56
N LEU A 547 9.24 0.27 16.74
CA LEU A 547 8.39 -0.35 17.75
C LEU A 547 7.24 0.60 18.00
N TYR A 548 6.01 0.11 17.97
CA TYR A 548 4.83 0.96 18.11
C TYR A 548 3.78 0.35 19.03
N TYR A 549 3.04 1.23 19.69
CA TYR A 549 1.84 0.94 20.45
C TYR A 549 0.79 1.99 20.15
N SER A 550 -0.43 1.53 19.82
CA SER A 550 -1.59 2.39 19.54
C SER A 550 -2.78 1.91 20.35
N ARG A 551 -3.48 2.86 21.00
CA ARG A 551 -4.69 2.60 21.76
C ARG A 551 -5.84 3.41 21.22
N PHE A 552 -6.90 2.73 20.82
CA PHE A 552 -8.13 3.32 20.31
C PHE A 552 -9.19 3.40 21.41
N SER A 553 -9.92 4.51 21.44
CA SER A 553 -11.04 4.72 22.37
C SER A 553 -12.34 4.15 21.80
N ASN A 554 -12.62 4.43 20.52
CA ASN A 554 -13.84 4.04 19.80
C ASN A 554 -13.44 3.40 18.46
N PHE A 555 -12.77 2.25 18.52
CA PHE A 555 -12.40 1.48 17.33
C PHE A 555 -13.68 0.90 16.72
N ILE A 556 -13.97 1.20 15.46
CA ILE A 556 -15.14 0.72 14.74
C ILE A 556 -14.80 -0.64 14.11
N TYR A 557 -15.65 -1.62 14.31
CA TYR A 557 -15.47 -2.98 13.78
C TYR A 557 -16.80 -3.65 13.53
N GLN A 558 -16.83 -4.60 12.60
CA GLN A 558 -17.97 -5.47 12.35
C GLN A 558 -17.97 -6.63 13.37
N ALA A 559 -19.13 -6.93 13.89
CA ALA A 559 -19.34 -8.06 14.80
C ALA A 559 -20.59 -8.87 14.41
N PRO A 560 -20.50 -10.21 14.43
CA PRO A 560 -21.66 -11.04 14.17
C PRO A 560 -22.74 -10.83 15.24
N THR A 561 -23.99 -10.75 14.83
CA THR A 561 -25.13 -10.63 15.75
C THR A 561 -25.67 -11.97 16.19
N GLY A 562 -25.39 -13.03 15.42
CA GLY A 562 -26.00 -14.37 15.57
C GLY A 562 -27.32 -14.51 14.84
N GLU A 563 -27.81 -13.45 14.18
CA GLU A 563 -28.99 -13.50 13.32
C GLU A 563 -28.61 -13.93 11.90
N VAL A 564 -29.60 -14.41 11.14
CA VAL A 564 -29.53 -14.71 9.71
C VAL A 564 -30.68 -13.97 9.05
N ARG A 565 -30.39 -13.22 7.96
CA ARG A 565 -31.40 -12.55 7.12
C ARG A 565 -31.10 -12.87 5.67
N ASP A 566 -32.10 -13.20 4.91
CA ASP A 566 -32.00 -13.58 3.47
C ASP A 566 -30.94 -14.67 3.21
N GLY A 567 -30.80 -15.63 4.15
CA GLY A 567 -29.77 -16.67 4.08
C GLY A 567 -28.38 -16.24 4.56
N LEU A 568 -28.12 -14.95 4.75
CA LEU A 568 -26.82 -14.40 5.09
C LEU A 568 -26.65 -14.14 6.60
N PRO A 569 -25.47 -14.40 7.19
CA PRO A 569 -25.17 -14.04 8.56
C PRO A 569 -25.14 -12.52 8.74
N VAL A 570 -25.82 -12.01 9.78
CA VAL A 570 -25.92 -10.57 10.04
C VAL A 570 -24.72 -10.07 10.83
N PHE A 571 -24.02 -9.07 10.27
CA PHE A 571 -22.96 -8.34 10.94
C PHE A 571 -23.38 -6.89 11.20
N SER A 572 -23.13 -6.38 12.39
CA SER A 572 -23.38 -4.99 12.75
C SER A 572 -22.08 -4.25 13.03
N TYR A 573 -22.02 -3.01 12.61
CA TYR A 573 -20.94 -2.11 13.00
C TYR A 573 -21.08 -1.71 14.47
N ARG A 574 -19.99 -1.73 15.19
CA ARG A 574 -19.90 -1.42 16.62
C ARG A 574 -18.63 -0.65 16.91
N GLU A 575 -18.62 0.06 18.03
CA GLU A 575 -17.42 0.72 18.52
C GLU A 575 -16.94 0.09 19.84
N GLY A 576 -15.63 0.05 20.02
CA GLY A 576 -14.99 -0.50 21.21
C GLY A 576 -13.60 0.08 21.47
N LYS A 577 -13.01 -0.28 22.61
CA LYS A 577 -11.59 0.03 22.85
C LYS A 577 -10.74 -1.04 22.19
N ALA A 578 -9.65 -0.61 21.52
CA ALA A 578 -8.70 -1.55 20.92
C ALA A 578 -7.27 -1.16 21.27
N ASP A 579 -6.42 -2.16 21.39
CA ASP A 579 -4.98 -2.01 21.60
C ASP A 579 -4.24 -2.72 20.46
N TYR A 580 -3.35 -2.01 19.76
CA TYR A 580 -2.47 -2.47 18.69
C TYR A 580 -1.03 -2.27 19.09
N TYR A 581 -0.16 -3.25 18.91
CA TYR A 581 1.27 -3.10 19.12
C TYR A 581 2.06 -4.06 18.23
N GLY A 582 3.25 -3.64 17.87
CA GLY A 582 4.08 -4.43 16.98
C GLY A 582 5.45 -3.82 16.74
N PHE A 583 6.17 -4.47 15.84
CA PHE A 583 7.46 -3.99 15.36
C PHE A 583 7.60 -4.23 13.86
N GLU A 584 8.49 -3.46 13.26
CA GLU A 584 8.96 -3.57 11.89
C GLU A 584 10.47 -3.43 11.88
N LEU A 585 11.15 -4.22 11.06
CA LEU A 585 12.59 -4.12 10.83
C LEU A 585 12.87 -4.42 9.37
N GLN A 586 13.62 -3.54 8.72
CA GLN A 586 14.26 -3.76 7.44
C GLN A 586 15.76 -3.52 7.59
N SER A 587 16.56 -4.36 6.99
CA SER A 587 18.01 -4.19 6.97
C SER A 587 18.59 -4.74 5.67
N ASP A 588 19.51 -3.97 5.10
CA ASP A 588 20.27 -4.33 3.90
C ASP A 588 21.76 -4.22 4.23
N ALA A 589 22.51 -5.24 3.89
CA ALA A 589 23.95 -5.30 4.15
C ALA A 589 24.73 -5.66 2.89
N ARG A 590 25.77 -4.88 2.55
CA ARG A 590 26.73 -5.17 1.47
C ARG A 590 28.01 -5.74 2.07
N PHE A 591 28.38 -6.95 1.66
CA PHE A 591 29.57 -7.65 2.22
C PHE A 591 30.84 -7.40 1.41
N GLY A 592 30.70 -6.75 0.23
CA GLY A 592 31.78 -6.54 -0.71
C GLY A 592 32.04 -7.74 -1.63
N LYS A 593 33.17 -7.73 -2.33
CA LYS A 593 33.45 -8.62 -3.46
C LYS A 593 34.10 -9.93 -3.04
N ALA A 594 33.46 -11.07 -3.35
CA ALA A 594 34.03 -12.39 -3.20
C ALA A 594 33.74 -13.23 -4.47
N LEU A 595 34.73 -13.99 -4.96
CA LEU A 595 34.64 -14.80 -6.19
C LEU A 595 34.26 -13.99 -7.44
N GLY A 596 34.54 -12.67 -7.45
CA GLY A 596 34.19 -11.75 -8.52
C GLY A 596 32.73 -11.32 -8.51
N ILE A 597 31.96 -11.63 -7.48
CA ILE A 597 30.57 -11.26 -7.25
C ILE A 597 30.53 -10.26 -6.09
N ASP A 598 29.80 -9.17 -6.23
CA ASP A 598 29.45 -8.25 -5.14
C ASP A 598 28.24 -8.79 -4.41
N TRP A 599 28.43 -9.17 -3.13
CA TRP A 599 27.41 -9.83 -2.33
C TRP A 599 26.69 -8.90 -1.38
N GLY A 600 25.39 -9.08 -1.26
CA GLY A 600 24.55 -8.42 -0.28
C GLY A 600 23.56 -9.39 0.38
N ALA A 601 22.95 -8.97 1.48
CA ALA A 601 21.81 -9.65 2.08
C ALA A 601 20.79 -8.64 2.57
N GLU A 602 19.53 -9.06 2.56
CA GLU A 602 18.39 -8.28 2.98
C GLU A 602 17.60 -9.07 4.03
N LEU A 603 17.00 -8.34 4.97
CA LEU A 603 16.11 -8.88 5.99
C LEU A 603 14.93 -7.94 6.17
N VAL A 604 13.73 -8.46 6.05
CA VAL A 604 12.49 -7.80 6.48
C VAL A 604 11.81 -8.69 7.51
N THR A 605 11.40 -8.11 8.62
CA THR A 605 10.58 -8.83 9.61
C THR A 605 9.61 -7.87 10.27
N ASP A 606 8.38 -8.33 10.46
CA ASP A 606 7.32 -7.56 11.08
C ASP A 606 6.34 -8.47 11.83
N ALA A 607 5.72 -7.89 12.84
CA ALA A 607 4.64 -8.51 13.58
C ALA A 607 3.72 -7.46 14.19
N VAL A 608 2.43 -7.76 14.23
CA VAL A 608 1.44 -6.95 14.93
C VAL A 608 0.51 -7.83 15.75
N ARG A 609 0.10 -7.30 16.89
CA ARG A 609 -0.97 -7.87 17.70
C ARG A 609 -2.02 -6.82 17.96
N ALA A 610 -3.28 -7.21 17.80
CA ALA A 610 -4.41 -6.35 18.03
C ALA A 610 -5.48 -7.07 18.87
N THR A 611 -6.14 -6.31 19.74
CA THR A 611 -7.21 -6.82 20.61
C THR A 611 -8.30 -5.77 20.73
N VAL A 612 -9.54 -6.14 20.46
CA VAL A 612 -10.74 -5.33 20.73
C VAL A 612 -11.33 -5.79 22.06
N LYS A 613 -11.45 -4.86 22.99
CA LYS A 613 -11.91 -5.17 24.34
C LYS A 613 -13.38 -5.63 24.35
N GLY A 614 -13.61 -6.82 24.86
CA GLY A 614 -14.95 -7.45 24.89
C GLY A 614 -15.29 -8.29 23.67
N PHE A 615 -14.51 -8.18 22.58
CA PHE A 615 -14.66 -8.99 21.38
C PHE A 615 -13.58 -10.08 21.27
N GLY A 616 -12.33 -9.75 21.57
CA GLY A 616 -11.20 -10.67 21.47
C GLY A 616 -10.08 -10.14 20.57
N PRO A 617 -9.32 -11.02 19.92
CA PRO A 617 -8.39 -10.61 18.87
C PRO A 617 -9.12 -9.80 17.79
N ALA A 618 -8.49 -8.77 17.24
CA ALA A 618 -9.02 -8.07 16.08
C ALA A 618 -8.94 -9.00 14.85
N PRO A 619 -9.91 -8.91 13.92
CA PRO A 619 -9.90 -9.76 12.73
C PRO A 619 -8.80 -9.34 11.74
N LEU A 620 -8.42 -10.28 10.87
CA LEU A 620 -7.53 -10.08 9.72
C LEU A 620 -6.14 -9.51 10.08
N ILE A 621 -5.61 -9.94 11.23
CA ILE A 621 -4.28 -9.55 11.70
C ILE A 621 -3.22 -10.49 11.11
N PRO A 622 -2.13 -9.96 10.51
CA PRO A 622 -1.05 -10.80 10.00
C PRO A 622 -0.24 -11.46 11.13
N PRO A 623 0.34 -12.64 10.89
CA PRO A 623 1.27 -13.30 11.82
C PRO A 623 2.63 -12.58 11.87
N LEU A 624 3.56 -13.10 12.66
CA LEU A 624 4.98 -12.80 12.50
C LEU A 624 5.43 -13.27 11.10
N ARG A 625 6.12 -12.40 10.38
CA ARG A 625 6.71 -12.68 9.07
C ARG A 625 8.19 -12.38 9.07
N VAL A 626 8.96 -13.20 8.35
CA VAL A 626 10.38 -13.01 8.11
C VAL A 626 10.69 -13.26 6.63
N ILE A 627 11.28 -12.26 5.96
CA ILE A 627 11.78 -12.35 4.60
C ILE A 627 13.29 -12.15 4.67
N GLY A 628 14.05 -13.09 4.16
CA GLY A 628 15.51 -13.01 4.04
C GLY A 628 15.93 -13.21 2.59
N ALA A 629 16.81 -12.35 2.06
CA ALA A 629 17.33 -12.51 0.72
C ALA A 629 18.86 -12.41 0.68
N LEU A 630 19.46 -13.14 -0.26
CA LEU A 630 20.84 -13.03 -0.67
C LEU A 630 20.89 -12.48 -2.08
N THR A 631 21.68 -11.41 -2.28
CA THR A 631 21.86 -10.77 -3.58
C THR A 631 23.29 -10.90 -4.07
N GLY A 632 23.49 -10.90 -5.38
CA GLY A 632 24.82 -10.97 -5.96
C GLY A 632 24.86 -10.34 -7.34
N SER A 633 25.83 -9.42 -7.56
CA SER A 633 26.01 -8.70 -8.80
C SER A 633 27.33 -9.04 -9.45
N ARG A 634 27.32 -9.35 -10.74
CA ARG A 634 28.53 -9.61 -11.52
C ARG A 634 28.39 -9.16 -12.97
N GLY A 635 29.04 -8.06 -13.31
CA GLY A 635 29.05 -7.52 -14.66
C GLY A 635 27.66 -7.05 -15.08
N GLN A 636 27.04 -7.74 -16.03
CA GLN A 636 25.72 -7.44 -16.57
C GLN A 636 24.60 -8.25 -15.91
N PHE A 637 24.90 -9.01 -14.87
CA PHE A 637 23.95 -9.90 -14.21
C PHE A 637 23.78 -9.53 -12.75
N ASP A 638 22.52 -9.43 -12.32
CA ASP A 638 22.11 -9.27 -10.93
C ASP A 638 21.20 -10.43 -10.56
N GLY A 639 21.49 -11.09 -9.45
CA GLY A 639 20.76 -12.26 -8.99
C GLY A 639 20.29 -12.11 -7.56
N ARG A 640 19.12 -12.67 -7.23
CA ARG A 640 18.53 -12.65 -5.90
C ARG A 640 17.89 -14.00 -5.59
N ILE A 641 18.10 -14.50 -4.38
CA ILE A 641 17.36 -15.65 -3.82
C ILE A 641 16.74 -15.18 -2.51
N GLU A 642 15.45 -15.41 -2.36
CA GLU A 642 14.64 -14.97 -1.24
C GLU A 642 13.92 -16.14 -0.58
N VAL A 643 13.79 -16.08 0.74
CA VAL A 643 12.96 -16.97 1.54
C VAL A 643 12.01 -16.11 2.37
N GLU A 644 10.71 -16.27 2.15
CA GLU A 644 9.65 -15.70 2.97
C GLU A 644 9.06 -16.78 3.87
N HIS A 645 8.96 -16.51 5.17
CA HIS A 645 8.29 -17.39 6.13
C HIS A 645 7.24 -16.63 6.91
N ASP A 646 5.97 -17.01 6.71
CA ASP A 646 4.85 -16.57 7.52
C ASP A 646 4.55 -17.63 8.57
N PHE A 647 4.60 -17.22 9.85
CA PHE A 647 4.32 -18.13 10.96
C PHE A 647 2.82 -18.45 11.05
N ALA A 648 2.48 -19.57 11.70
CA ALA A 648 1.10 -19.93 11.93
C ALA A 648 0.36 -18.85 12.72
N HIS A 649 -0.87 -18.55 12.28
CA HIS A 649 -1.76 -17.63 12.96
C HIS A 649 -2.93 -18.39 13.61
N SER A 650 -2.86 -18.54 14.92
CA SER A 650 -3.88 -19.21 15.74
C SER A 650 -4.52 -18.29 16.79
N ARG A 651 -4.13 -17.01 16.79
CA ARG A 651 -4.76 -15.99 17.64
C ARG A 651 -5.80 -15.22 16.81
N THR A 652 -6.80 -15.90 16.37
CA THR A 652 -7.85 -15.44 15.46
C THR A 652 -9.01 -14.77 16.19
N ALA A 653 -9.76 -13.91 15.49
CA ALA A 653 -11.05 -13.42 15.96
C ALA A 653 -12.06 -14.59 16.05
N PRO A 654 -13.15 -14.46 16.84
CA PRO A 654 -14.14 -15.52 17.00
C PRO A 654 -14.78 -16.04 15.70
N ILE A 655 -14.70 -15.22 14.63
CA ILE A 655 -15.27 -15.50 13.30
C ILE A 655 -14.24 -16.07 12.31
N GLU A 656 -13.00 -16.27 12.73
CA GLU A 656 -11.90 -16.65 11.83
C GLU A 656 -11.38 -18.05 12.15
N SER A 657 -10.97 -18.76 11.12
CA SER A 657 -10.22 -20.01 11.22
C SER A 657 -8.73 -19.76 11.46
N ASP A 658 -8.03 -20.74 12.01
CA ASP A 658 -6.56 -20.73 12.10
C ASP A 658 -5.93 -20.80 10.71
N THR A 659 -4.77 -20.15 10.55
CA THR A 659 -4.01 -20.20 9.29
C THR A 659 -2.66 -20.90 9.54
N PRO A 660 -2.34 -21.96 8.80
CA PRO A 660 -1.06 -22.66 8.95
C PRO A 660 0.12 -21.79 8.49
N ALA A 661 1.31 -22.07 9.02
CA ALA A 661 2.53 -21.46 8.54
C ALA A 661 2.86 -21.93 7.12
N PHE A 662 3.53 -21.07 6.34
CA PHE A 662 4.09 -21.43 5.04
C PHE A 662 5.47 -20.83 4.83
N THR A 663 6.20 -21.38 3.86
CA THR A 663 7.51 -20.87 3.44
C THR A 663 7.56 -20.82 1.93
N LEU A 664 7.79 -19.64 1.37
CA LEU A 664 8.03 -19.43 -0.05
C LEU A 664 9.52 -19.27 -0.31
N VAL A 665 9.97 -19.77 -1.43
CA VAL A 665 11.32 -19.54 -1.96
C VAL A 665 11.17 -18.94 -3.35
N ASN A 666 11.77 -17.76 -3.51
CA ASN A 666 11.73 -16.98 -4.74
C ASN A 666 13.17 -16.79 -5.26
N ALA A 667 13.32 -16.66 -6.57
CA ALA A 667 14.61 -16.35 -7.19
C ALA A 667 14.40 -15.40 -8.38
N SER A 668 15.34 -14.49 -8.60
CA SER A 668 15.37 -13.64 -9.78
C SER A 668 16.77 -13.52 -10.37
N LEU A 669 16.81 -13.26 -11.68
CA LEU A 669 18.02 -12.96 -12.44
C LEU A 669 17.72 -11.86 -13.44
N ASP A 670 18.46 -10.77 -13.35
CA ASP A 670 18.40 -9.66 -14.29
C ASP A 670 19.62 -9.67 -15.18
N TYR A 671 19.40 -9.34 -16.44
CA TYR A 671 20.44 -9.20 -17.44
C TYR A 671 20.35 -7.81 -18.11
N HIS A 672 21.43 -7.07 -18.02
CA HIS A 672 21.61 -5.74 -18.61
C HIS A 672 22.49 -5.85 -19.85
N PRO A 673 21.92 -6.05 -21.06
CA PRO A 673 22.70 -6.35 -22.29
C PRO A 673 23.67 -5.24 -22.70
N PHE A 674 23.41 -4.02 -22.27
CA PHE A 674 24.22 -2.83 -22.63
C PHE A 674 24.89 -2.26 -21.39
N ALA A 675 26.11 -2.72 -21.07
CA ALA A 675 26.86 -2.33 -19.86
C ALA A 675 27.09 -0.82 -19.69
N ALA A 676 27.11 -0.06 -20.79
CA ALA A 676 27.28 1.40 -20.78
C ALA A 676 25.95 2.19 -20.75
N ASN A 677 24.82 1.50 -20.92
CA ASN A 677 23.50 2.13 -20.92
C ASN A 677 22.48 1.12 -20.36
N PRO A 678 22.03 1.27 -19.09
CA PRO A 678 21.07 0.39 -18.45
C PRO A 678 19.64 0.52 -19.02
N ALA A 679 19.50 1.14 -20.20
CA ALA A 679 18.21 1.38 -20.86
C ALA A 679 17.40 0.11 -21.14
N VAL A 680 18.02 -1.07 -21.11
CA VAL A 680 17.34 -2.35 -21.35
C VAL A 680 17.63 -3.32 -20.19
N THR A 681 16.59 -3.86 -19.58
CA THR A 681 16.68 -4.91 -18.57
C THR A 681 15.81 -6.08 -19.01
N LEU A 682 16.37 -7.29 -18.97
CA LEU A 682 15.65 -8.55 -19.17
C LEU A 682 15.65 -9.30 -17.84
N SER A 683 14.47 -9.62 -17.31
CA SER A 683 14.33 -10.26 -16.02
C SER A 683 13.68 -11.65 -16.15
N LEU A 684 14.23 -12.61 -15.44
CA LEU A 684 13.66 -13.92 -15.19
C LEU A 684 13.40 -14.06 -13.70
N GLN A 685 12.16 -14.35 -13.32
CA GLN A 685 11.77 -14.56 -11.94
C GLN A 685 11.11 -15.92 -11.78
N ALA A 686 11.30 -16.54 -10.64
CA ALA A 686 10.61 -17.77 -10.25
C ALA A 686 10.10 -17.59 -8.82
N ASN A 687 8.79 -17.44 -8.67
CA ASN A 687 8.10 -17.26 -7.41
C ASN A 687 7.50 -18.58 -6.95
N ASN A 688 7.45 -18.80 -5.61
CA ASN A 688 6.96 -20.05 -5.04
C ASN A 688 7.57 -21.30 -5.73
N LEU A 689 8.90 -21.37 -5.81
CA LEU A 689 9.64 -22.42 -6.55
C LEU A 689 9.18 -23.84 -6.22
N PHE A 690 8.77 -24.09 -4.97
CA PHE A 690 8.39 -25.40 -4.47
C PHE A 690 6.88 -25.69 -4.56
N ASP A 691 6.11 -24.77 -5.18
CA ASP A 691 4.66 -24.93 -5.40
C ASP A 691 3.87 -25.17 -4.11
N VAL A 692 4.20 -24.40 -3.06
CA VAL A 692 3.62 -24.51 -1.71
C VAL A 692 2.19 -23.98 -1.72
N ASP A 693 1.25 -24.70 -1.04
CA ASP A 693 -0.07 -24.18 -0.67
C ASP A 693 0.10 -23.11 0.43
N ALA A 694 0.02 -21.86 0.05
CA ALA A 694 0.18 -20.72 0.94
C ALA A 694 -1.13 -19.93 1.04
N ARG A 695 -1.48 -19.49 2.27
CA ARG A 695 -2.73 -18.76 2.55
C ARG A 695 -2.46 -17.59 3.48
N ARG A 696 -2.89 -16.38 3.10
CA ARG A 696 -2.74 -15.21 3.97
C ARG A 696 -3.82 -15.18 5.04
N SER A 697 -3.42 -15.01 6.30
CA SER A 697 -4.35 -14.87 7.43
C SER A 697 -5.24 -13.63 7.33
N THR A 698 -4.81 -12.63 6.56
CA THR A 698 -5.52 -11.36 6.34
C THR A 698 -6.58 -11.44 5.22
N SER A 699 -6.72 -12.58 4.55
CA SER A 699 -7.78 -12.80 3.57
C SER A 699 -9.02 -13.37 4.24
N ILE A 700 -10.19 -12.79 4.00
CA ILE A 700 -11.48 -13.38 4.40
C ILE A 700 -11.78 -14.64 3.58
N LEU A 701 -11.19 -14.76 2.38
CA LEU A 701 -11.29 -15.96 1.53
C LEU A 701 -10.17 -16.99 1.76
N LYS A 702 -9.38 -16.88 2.82
CA LYS A 702 -8.21 -17.77 3.05
C LYS A 702 -8.54 -19.27 3.01
N ASP A 703 -9.77 -19.64 3.37
CA ASP A 703 -10.21 -21.04 3.36
C ASP A 703 -10.63 -21.53 1.96
N TYR A 704 -10.82 -20.59 1.00
CA TYR A 704 -11.26 -20.85 -0.37
C TYR A 704 -10.25 -20.44 -1.43
N ALA A 705 -9.39 -19.47 -1.13
CA ALA A 705 -8.48 -18.85 -2.09
C ALA A 705 -7.04 -18.84 -1.56
N PRO A 706 -6.22 -19.88 -1.87
CA PRO A 706 -4.78 -19.84 -1.64
C PRO A 706 -4.10 -18.83 -2.56
N LEU A 707 -2.86 -18.46 -2.20
CA LEU A 707 -1.99 -17.64 -3.04
C LEU A 707 -1.55 -18.41 -4.31
N ALA A 708 -0.91 -17.69 -5.24
CA ALA A 708 -0.35 -18.28 -6.44
C ALA A 708 0.59 -19.45 -6.13
N GLY A 709 0.46 -20.53 -6.88
CA GLY A 709 1.43 -21.61 -6.93
C GLY A 709 2.73 -21.15 -7.58
N ARG A 710 3.54 -22.09 -8.07
CA ARG A 710 4.79 -21.75 -8.76
C ARG A 710 4.52 -20.88 -9.99
N ASP A 711 5.21 -19.72 -10.04
CA ASP A 711 5.13 -18.77 -11.13
C ASP A 711 6.52 -18.49 -11.72
N VAL A 712 6.66 -18.65 -13.03
CA VAL A 712 7.83 -18.20 -13.77
C VAL A 712 7.44 -16.98 -14.58
N ARG A 713 8.11 -15.85 -14.31
CA ARG A 713 7.87 -14.56 -15.00
C ARG A 713 9.06 -14.19 -15.85
N LEU A 714 8.78 -13.70 -17.04
CA LEU A 714 9.75 -13.10 -17.95
C LEU A 714 9.31 -11.65 -18.18
N SER A 715 10.22 -10.72 -18.06
CA SER A 715 9.95 -9.33 -18.41
C SER A 715 11.09 -8.69 -19.18
N ALA A 716 10.74 -7.72 -20.02
CA ALA A 716 11.67 -6.90 -20.75
C ALA A 716 11.27 -5.44 -20.57
N ARG A 717 12.20 -4.62 -20.10
CA ARG A 717 12.03 -3.17 -19.94
C ARG A 717 12.99 -2.42 -20.83
N VAL A 718 12.50 -1.33 -21.38
CA VAL A 718 13.29 -0.37 -22.17
C VAL A 718 12.97 1.03 -21.68
N SER A 719 14.02 1.83 -21.37
CA SER A 719 13.88 3.23 -20.93
C SER A 719 14.94 4.08 -21.61
N PHE A 720 14.55 5.09 -22.39
CA PHE A 720 15.48 5.97 -23.10
C PHE A 720 14.90 7.39 -23.32
#